data_91d2bc22cf87791b122d803a8da36f5e
#
_entry.id   91d2bc22cf87791b122d803a8da36f5e
#
_cell.length_a   1.000
_cell.length_b   1.000
_cell.length_c   1.000
_cell.angle_alpha   90.00
_cell.angle_beta   90.00
_cell.angle_gamma   90.00
#
_symmetry.space_group_name_H-M   'P 1'
#
loop_
_entity.id
_entity.type
_entity.pdbx_description
1 polymer ?
#
loop_
_entity_poly.entity_id
_entity_poly.type
_entity_poly.pdbx_seq_one_letter_code
_entity_poly.pdbx_strand_id
1 'polypeptide(L)'
;MSTAPKTAASKEPQDAGRADDSPPETTPSSPSTAVARFKPRAASRPRNVARSAATTEKAKSTKTASADESELPADRFLDREMSWLQFNERVLQLSTDPNVPLLERARFLSIFSSNLDEFFMVRVAGLKRRIAAGLAVRSASGLEPRELLDDLTRASHDLMDLHAGIFQRQVRPALEDEGIRLLKLSQLTDADRDYLGTYFEAQVYPVLTPLAVDPAHPFPYISGLSVNLAVLLIDPKTGREHFARVKVPPLLPRMVKLPTGEGEDPLYDARFVTLEDVIAEHLDVLFPGMEVHEQFTFRVTRNEDLEVEEDDAENLLTALEKELTRRRFGAAVRLEVADDMDDHVLDLLTRELGVSDDEVFRLPEPLDLRGLGDIADLDRSELQWPRFMPKTHPLLAPVERSEAPDVLGAMRSSDILLHHPYDSFSTSVQAFVEQAAADPDVLAIKQTLYRTSGNSPIISALIDAAQAGKQVLAVVEIKARFDEENNITWARKLERAGVHVVYGMVGLKTHAKLCLVVRHEGDGIRRYCHVGTGNYNPKTARLYEDLGLLTTDPDVGEDLGRLFNQLSGMAPRAKFKRLLVAPRSVRSGLIEQIDRCIEAARAGKASSVSFKVNSIVDEQIIDACYRASQAGVKVNVLVRGISALRPGVPGLSENIEVRSILGRFLEHSRVFVFDVEGQEPIAYIGSADMMHRNLDRRVEALVRLTDERQVATVVDLVATGMSPQTSSWRLDAEGRWIRENLTPDGAPKNDYQADLIEAYSKRRRKARRR
;
A
#
# COMPACT_ATOMS: atom_id res chain seq x y z
N MET A 1 2.59 -21.28 55.94
CA MET A 1 1.55 -22.27 56.26
C MET A 1 1.01 -22.71 54.90
N SER A 2 1.57 -23.80 54.36
CA SER A 2 1.06 -25.17 54.43
C SER A 2 -0.30 -25.26 53.71
N THR A 3 -0.54 -26.01 52.62
CA THR A 3 -0.12 -27.37 52.26
C THR A 3 -0.56 -27.66 50.81
N ALA A 4 0.27 -28.32 50.06
CA ALA A 4 -0.20 -29.21 48.98
C ALA A 4 -0.53 -30.59 49.61
N PRO A 5 -1.27 -31.47 48.94
CA PRO A 5 -0.64 -32.65 48.36
C PRO A 5 -1.30 -33.25 47.09
N LYS A 6 -0.49 -33.82 46.24
CA LYS A 6 -0.19 -35.27 45.94
C LYS A 6 -1.18 -36.00 45.01
N THR A 7 -0.73 -36.27 43.80
CA THR A 7 -0.48 -37.57 43.10
C THR A 7 -1.41 -38.79 43.32
N ALA A 8 -1.84 -39.42 42.23
CA ALA A 8 -1.85 -40.85 41.90
C ALA A 8 -2.23 -41.01 40.41
N ALA A 9 -1.53 -41.59 39.69
CA ALA A 9 -0.85 -42.71 39.04
C ALA A 9 -1.73 -43.91 38.72
N SER A 10 -1.56 -44.35 37.45
CA SER A 10 -1.58 -45.73 36.92
C SER A 10 -2.93 -46.38 36.55
N LYS A 11 -3.09 -46.79 35.30
CA LYS A 11 -2.80 -48.16 34.82
C LYS A 11 -3.22 -48.32 33.34
N GLU A 12 -2.30 -48.75 32.51
CA GLU A 12 -2.56 -49.60 31.35
C GLU A 12 -2.96 -51.02 31.84
N PRO A 13 -3.61 -51.82 30.97
CA PRO A 13 -2.92 -52.99 30.46
C PRO A 13 -3.10 -53.29 28.95
N GLN A 14 -2.05 -53.81 28.40
CA GLN A 14 -1.76 -54.71 27.30
C GLN A 14 -2.91 -55.74 26.98
N ASP A 15 -3.11 -56.13 25.79
CA ASP A 15 -2.41 -56.97 24.80
C ASP A 15 -3.39 -57.90 24.02
N ALA A 16 -2.98 -58.28 22.83
CA ALA A 16 -3.30 -59.50 22.07
C ALA A 16 -4.35 -59.46 20.95
N GLY A 17 -3.83 -59.77 19.74
CA GLY A 17 -4.57 -60.42 18.71
C GLY A 17 -4.24 -60.10 17.25
N ARG A 18 -3.16 -60.73 16.74
CA ARG A 18 -2.86 -60.85 15.29
C ARG A 18 -3.99 -61.58 14.58
N ALA A 19 -4.38 -61.16 13.37
CA ALA A 19 -4.65 -62.02 12.21
C ALA A 19 -4.48 -61.25 10.92
N ASP A 20 -3.65 -61.76 10.10
CA ASP A 20 -3.28 -61.59 8.72
C ASP A 20 -4.51 -61.89 7.82
N ASP A 21 -4.74 -61.08 6.79
CA ASP A 21 -5.21 -61.57 5.49
C ASP A 21 -5.11 -60.49 4.41
N SER A 22 -4.29 -60.82 3.43
CA SER A 22 -4.08 -60.02 2.21
C SER A 22 -5.08 -60.48 1.10
N PRO A 23 -5.23 -59.71 0.03
CA PRO A 23 -6.45 -59.63 -0.82
C PRO A 23 -6.49 -60.63 -1.97
N PRO A 24 -7.57 -60.71 -2.70
CA PRO A 24 -7.51 -61.21 -4.09
C PRO A 24 -7.75 -60.10 -5.11
N GLU A 25 -6.86 -60.07 -6.07
CA GLU A 25 -7.02 -59.46 -7.38
C GLU A 25 -8.22 -59.97 -8.14
N THR A 26 -8.94 -59.08 -8.81
CA THR A 26 -9.68 -59.42 -10.05
C THR A 26 -9.72 -58.26 -11.01
N THR A 27 -9.06 -58.37 -12.13
CA THR A 27 -9.25 -57.68 -13.40
C THR A 27 -10.22 -58.42 -14.29
N PRO A 28 -10.60 -57.92 -15.49
CA PRO A 28 -11.52 -56.84 -15.79
C PRO A 28 -12.64 -57.31 -16.72
N SER A 29 -13.71 -56.55 -16.88
CA SER A 29 -14.57 -56.70 -18.05
C SER A 29 -15.09 -55.35 -18.53
N SER A 30 -14.71 -55.00 -19.76
CA SER A 30 -15.35 -53.96 -20.57
C SER A 30 -16.66 -54.41 -21.13
N PRO A 31 -17.57 -53.48 -21.46
CA PRO A 31 -18.09 -53.45 -22.83
C PRO A 31 -18.07 -52.05 -23.46
N SER A 32 -17.50 -52.02 -24.57
CA SER A 32 -17.78 -51.53 -25.92
C SER A 32 -19.03 -50.68 -26.17
N THR A 33 -18.79 -49.67 -27.04
CA THR A 33 -19.66 -48.90 -27.96
C THR A 33 -20.11 -47.54 -27.42
N ALA A 34 -19.97 -46.42 -28.14
CA ALA A 34 -19.81 -46.14 -29.56
C ALA A 34 -19.13 -44.77 -29.77
N VAL A 35 -18.12 -44.78 -30.60
CA VAL A 35 -17.40 -43.57 -31.04
C VAL A 35 -18.18 -42.96 -32.21
N ALA A 36 -18.73 -41.77 -32.03
CA ALA A 36 -19.11 -40.93 -33.16
C ALA A 36 -17.94 -40.07 -33.60
N ARG A 37 -17.34 -40.46 -34.71
CA ARG A 37 -16.28 -39.69 -35.38
C ARG A 37 -16.85 -38.43 -36.01
N PHE A 38 -16.47 -37.26 -35.54
CA PHE A 38 -16.56 -36.03 -36.34
C PHE A 38 -15.26 -35.81 -37.12
N LYS A 39 -15.40 -35.79 -38.46
CA LYS A 39 -14.32 -35.43 -39.38
C LYS A 39 -14.09 -33.91 -39.39
N PRO A 40 -12.84 -33.44 -39.48
CA PRO A 40 -12.56 -32.00 -39.66
C PRO A 40 -12.89 -31.59 -41.10
N ARG A 41 -13.57 -30.48 -41.23
CA ARG A 41 -13.86 -29.82 -42.51
C ARG A 41 -12.69 -28.90 -42.85
N ALA A 42 -12.16 -29.01 -44.06
CA ALA A 42 -11.04 -28.32 -44.63
C ALA A 42 -11.25 -26.80 -44.70
N ALA A 43 -10.17 -26.07 -44.49
CA ALA A 43 -10.04 -24.63 -44.68
C ALA A 43 -10.37 -24.22 -46.13
N SER A 44 -11.23 -23.25 -46.31
CA SER A 44 -11.42 -22.54 -47.60
C SER A 44 -10.77 -21.17 -47.52
N ARG A 45 -9.92 -20.92 -48.52
CA ARG A 45 -9.20 -19.65 -48.78
C ARG A 45 -10.15 -18.46 -48.97
N PRO A 46 -9.75 -17.23 -48.67
CA PRO A 46 -10.55 -16.05 -48.87
C PRO A 46 -10.63 -15.65 -50.37
N ARG A 47 -11.82 -15.44 -50.87
CA ARG A 47 -12.07 -14.83 -52.15
C ARG A 47 -12.04 -13.30 -52.03
N ASN A 48 -11.19 -12.65 -52.82
CA ASN A 48 -11.27 -11.23 -53.15
C ASN A 48 -12.65 -10.87 -53.70
N VAL A 49 -13.28 -9.88 -53.08
CA VAL A 49 -14.42 -9.20 -53.73
C VAL A 49 -14.09 -7.72 -53.83
N ALA A 50 -14.20 -7.28 -55.06
CA ALA A 50 -13.90 -5.94 -55.53
C ALA A 50 -14.85 -4.85 -54.97
N ARG A 51 -14.32 -3.65 -54.91
CA ARG A 51 -15.02 -2.38 -54.64
C ARG A 51 -16.33 -2.25 -55.45
N SER A 52 -17.42 -1.96 -54.74
CA SER A 52 -18.58 -1.25 -55.32
C SER A 52 -18.79 0.00 -54.48
N ALA A 53 -18.66 1.13 -55.10
CA ALA A 53 -19.02 2.44 -54.59
C ALA A 53 -20.53 2.58 -54.54
N ALA A 54 -21.08 2.81 -53.36
CA ALA A 54 -22.45 3.29 -53.20
C ALA A 54 -22.40 4.54 -52.32
N THR A 55 -22.72 5.64 -52.95
CA THR A 55 -23.05 6.94 -52.42
C THR A 55 -24.13 6.83 -51.36
N THR A 56 -23.85 7.26 -50.16
CA THR A 56 -24.87 7.52 -49.14
C THR A 56 -24.73 8.96 -48.65
N GLU A 57 -25.80 9.68 -48.77
CA GLU A 57 -25.99 11.09 -48.46
C GLU A 57 -25.58 11.42 -47.04
N LYS A 58 -24.81 12.50 -46.92
CA LYS A 58 -24.50 13.21 -45.68
C LYS A 58 -25.79 13.82 -45.13
N ALA A 59 -26.35 13.27 -44.08
CA ALA A 59 -27.18 14.03 -43.15
C ALA A 59 -26.26 14.98 -42.37
N LYS A 60 -26.21 16.24 -42.71
CA LYS A 60 -25.63 17.32 -41.95
C LYS A 60 -26.42 17.52 -40.66
N SER A 61 -25.96 16.97 -39.58
CA SER A 61 -26.27 17.49 -38.26
C SER A 61 -25.31 18.65 -38.00
N THR A 62 -25.81 19.86 -38.22
CA THR A 62 -25.19 21.10 -37.76
C THR A 62 -25.21 21.12 -36.24
N LYS A 63 -24.20 20.57 -35.60
CA LYS A 63 -23.77 21.03 -34.28
C LYS A 63 -23.02 22.33 -34.51
N THR A 64 -23.62 23.44 -34.11
CA THR A 64 -22.93 24.70 -33.86
C THR A 64 -21.75 24.42 -32.96
N ALA A 65 -20.55 24.38 -33.52
CA ALA A 65 -19.31 24.46 -32.79
C ALA A 65 -19.32 25.86 -32.13
N SER A 66 -19.43 25.87 -30.79
CA SER A 66 -19.12 27.05 -30.00
C SER A 66 -17.63 27.36 -30.21
N ALA A 67 -17.35 28.58 -30.60
CA ALA A 67 -16.01 29.11 -30.70
C ALA A 67 -15.27 28.98 -29.37
N ASP A 68 -13.96 28.72 -29.49
CA ASP A 68 -12.94 28.83 -28.41
C ASP A 68 -12.79 27.65 -27.45
N GLU A 69 -12.49 26.43 -27.95
CA GLU A 69 -11.62 25.50 -27.25
C GLU A 69 -10.19 25.78 -27.70
N SER A 70 -9.47 26.64 -26.97
CA SER A 70 -8.03 26.77 -27.15
C SER A 70 -7.40 25.39 -26.90
N GLU A 71 -6.68 24.87 -27.86
CA GLU A 71 -6.01 23.58 -27.80
C GLU A 71 -5.01 23.63 -26.61
N LEU A 72 -5.18 22.73 -25.60
CA LEU A 72 -4.32 22.69 -24.42
C LEU A 72 -2.87 22.34 -24.82
N PRO A 73 -1.83 22.96 -24.21
CA PRO A 73 -0.43 22.68 -24.55
C PRO A 73 -0.07 21.19 -24.43
N ALA A 74 0.79 20.71 -25.32
CA ALA A 74 1.21 19.32 -25.33
C ALA A 74 2.05 18.93 -24.09
N ASP A 75 2.82 19.87 -23.55
CA ASP A 75 3.74 19.71 -22.40
C ASP A 75 3.09 20.03 -21.04
N ARG A 76 1.76 20.01 -20.97
CA ARG A 76 1.00 20.38 -19.77
C ARG A 76 1.09 19.38 -18.62
N PHE A 77 1.57 18.17 -18.85
CA PHE A 77 1.66 17.13 -17.82
C PHE A 77 3.07 16.96 -17.27
N LEU A 78 3.18 16.80 -15.97
CA LEU A 78 4.40 16.31 -15.32
C LEU A 78 4.49 14.78 -15.46
N ASP A 79 5.71 14.23 -15.49
CA ASP A 79 5.89 12.78 -15.53
C ASP A 79 5.51 12.15 -14.17
N ARG A 80 4.72 11.09 -14.25
CA ARG A 80 4.16 10.43 -13.06
C ARG A 80 5.18 9.61 -12.27
N GLU A 81 6.18 9.04 -12.94
CA GLU A 81 7.19 8.21 -12.27
C GLU A 81 8.25 9.11 -11.63
N MET A 82 8.65 10.21 -12.27
CA MET A 82 9.46 11.26 -11.65
C MET A 82 8.75 11.90 -10.46
N SER A 83 7.45 12.18 -10.57
CA SER A 83 6.62 12.68 -9.45
C SER A 83 6.56 11.69 -8.29
N TRP A 84 6.68 10.37 -8.56
CA TRP A 84 6.76 9.36 -7.51
C TRP A 84 8.10 9.44 -6.75
N LEU A 85 9.22 9.59 -7.45
CA LEU A 85 10.53 9.79 -6.80
C LEU A 85 10.54 11.06 -5.94
N GLN A 86 9.97 12.16 -6.44
CA GLN A 86 9.80 13.39 -5.68
C GLN A 86 8.89 13.22 -4.45
N PHE A 87 7.89 12.32 -4.51
CA PHE A 87 7.14 11.96 -3.31
C PHE A 87 8.02 11.27 -2.28
N ASN A 88 8.84 10.31 -2.69
CA ASN A 88 9.73 9.62 -1.78
C ASN A 88 10.85 10.55 -1.24
N GLU A 89 11.29 11.52 -2.03
CA GLU A 89 12.17 12.59 -1.56
C GLU A 89 11.54 13.41 -0.43
N ARG A 90 10.24 13.78 -0.54
CA ARG A 90 9.52 14.48 0.54
C ARG A 90 9.41 13.63 1.80
N VAL A 91 9.28 12.30 1.68
CA VAL A 91 9.36 11.37 2.82
C VAL A 91 10.74 11.42 3.47
N LEU A 92 11.80 11.43 2.65
CA LEU A 92 13.18 11.52 3.11
C LEU A 92 13.45 12.86 3.84
N GLN A 93 12.88 13.96 3.36
CA GLN A 93 13.04 15.28 3.99
C GLN A 93 12.51 15.33 5.43
N LEU A 94 11.56 14.45 5.81
CA LEU A 94 11.11 14.36 7.21
C LEU A 94 12.19 13.81 8.15
N SER A 95 13.13 13.03 7.64
CA SER A 95 14.25 12.52 8.45
C SER A 95 15.27 13.61 8.81
N THR A 96 15.23 14.76 8.14
CA THR A 96 16.12 15.91 8.41
C THR A 96 15.45 17.03 9.21
N ASP A 97 14.12 16.93 9.45
CA ASP A 97 13.38 17.97 10.17
C ASP A 97 13.64 17.86 11.68
N PRO A 98 14.24 18.87 12.34
CA PRO A 98 14.52 18.83 13.77
C PRO A 98 13.24 18.82 14.65
N ASN A 99 12.08 19.20 14.12
CA ASN A 99 10.81 19.12 14.82
C ASN A 99 10.21 17.71 14.82
N VAL A 100 10.74 16.80 14.01
CA VAL A 100 10.37 15.38 14.02
C VAL A 100 11.21 14.67 15.08
N PRO A 101 10.63 13.93 16.03
CA PRO A 101 11.36 13.17 17.04
C PRO A 101 12.39 12.21 16.42
N LEU A 102 13.51 11.99 17.10
CA LEU A 102 14.67 11.32 16.52
C LEU A 102 14.40 9.90 16.03
N LEU A 103 13.69 9.07 16.79
CA LEU A 103 13.34 7.72 16.37
C LEU A 103 12.38 7.71 15.19
N GLU A 104 11.53 8.72 15.05
CA GLU A 104 10.69 8.86 13.88
C GLU A 104 11.48 9.31 12.65
N ARG A 105 12.55 10.09 12.83
CA ARG A 105 13.50 10.42 11.73
C ARG A 105 14.18 9.15 11.22
N ALA A 106 14.61 8.25 12.11
CA ALA A 106 15.13 6.93 11.75
C ALA A 106 14.06 6.08 11.04
N ARG A 107 12.80 6.13 11.50
CA ARG A 107 11.66 5.45 10.85
C ARG A 107 11.41 5.97 9.44
N PHE A 108 11.53 7.29 9.18
CA PHE A 108 11.38 7.83 7.82
C PHE A 108 12.49 7.38 6.87
N LEU A 109 13.72 7.18 7.35
CA LEU A 109 14.79 6.54 6.55
C LEU A 109 14.40 5.10 6.16
N SER A 110 13.86 4.32 7.10
CA SER A 110 13.37 2.96 6.83
C SER A 110 12.20 2.95 5.83
N ILE A 111 11.24 3.87 5.98
CA ILE A 111 10.10 4.02 5.06
C ILE A 111 10.56 4.41 3.66
N PHE A 112 11.50 5.35 3.53
CA PHE A 112 12.09 5.74 2.25
C PHE A 112 12.68 4.54 1.51
N SER A 113 13.49 3.73 2.23
CA SER A 113 14.10 2.51 1.69
C SER A 113 13.05 1.52 1.19
N SER A 114 12.02 1.24 2.00
CA SER A 114 10.91 0.33 1.64
C SER A 114 10.12 0.83 0.42
N ASN A 115 9.85 2.13 0.35
CA ASN A 115 9.16 2.74 -0.78
C ASN A 115 9.98 2.61 -2.06
N LEU A 116 11.29 2.86 -1.99
CA LEU A 116 12.17 2.77 -3.15
C LEU A 116 12.29 1.32 -3.66
N ASP A 117 12.33 0.33 -2.75
CA ASP A 117 12.27 -1.08 -3.12
C ASP A 117 11.01 -1.38 -3.95
N GLU A 118 9.82 -0.96 -3.48
CA GLU A 118 8.58 -1.16 -4.23
C GLU A 118 8.61 -0.46 -5.59
N PHE A 119 9.23 0.72 -5.67
CA PHE A 119 9.38 1.46 -6.92
C PHE A 119 10.19 0.65 -7.95
N PHE A 120 11.34 0.12 -7.57
CA PHE A 120 12.17 -0.70 -8.44
C PHE A 120 11.48 -2.02 -8.81
N MET A 121 10.92 -2.74 -7.82
CA MET A 121 10.23 -4.01 -8.05
C MET A 121 9.07 -3.91 -9.03
N VAL A 122 8.45 -2.75 -9.12
CA VAL A 122 7.19 -2.60 -9.87
C VAL A 122 7.31 -1.61 -11.03
N ARG A 123 7.78 -0.38 -10.76
CA ARG A 123 7.74 0.70 -11.75
C ARG A 123 8.91 0.61 -12.71
N VAL A 124 10.12 0.56 -12.18
CA VAL A 124 11.34 0.40 -13.01
C VAL A 124 11.29 -0.94 -13.73
N ALA A 125 10.94 -2.02 -13.04
CA ALA A 125 10.78 -3.35 -13.64
C ALA A 125 9.77 -3.37 -14.78
N GLY A 126 8.60 -2.72 -14.61
CA GLY A 126 7.59 -2.60 -15.64
C GLY A 126 8.05 -1.75 -16.83
N LEU A 127 8.84 -0.70 -16.60
CA LEU A 127 9.42 0.12 -17.65
C LEU A 127 10.47 -0.65 -18.47
N LYS A 128 11.40 -1.32 -17.79
CA LYS A 128 12.41 -2.22 -18.43
C LYS A 128 11.74 -3.29 -19.29
N ARG A 129 10.68 -3.92 -18.81
CA ARG A 129 9.92 -4.92 -19.57
C ARG A 129 9.29 -4.33 -20.84
N ARG A 130 8.71 -3.13 -20.78
CA ARG A 130 8.18 -2.45 -21.96
C ARG A 130 9.27 -2.14 -22.98
N ILE A 131 10.43 -1.68 -22.54
CA ILE A 131 11.59 -1.42 -23.39
C ILE A 131 12.07 -2.72 -24.05
N ALA A 132 12.20 -3.80 -23.29
CA ALA A 132 12.59 -5.11 -23.79
C ALA A 132 11.61 -5.70 -24.83
N ALA A 133 10.30 -5.41 -24.65
CA ALA A 133 9.26 -5.80 -25.60
C ALA A 133 9.16 -4.87 -26.85
N GLY A 134 10.02 -3.86 -26.96
CA GLY A 134 10.02 -2.91 -28.07
C GLY A 134 8.81 -1.95 -28.09
N LEU A 135 8.13 -1.78 -26.95
CA LEU A 135 6.96 -0.92 -26.83
C LEU A 135 7.39 0.54 -26.61
N ALA A 136 7.49 1.31 -27.69
CA ALA A 136 7.89 2.72 -27.69
C ALA A 136 6.67 3.67 -27.50
N VAL A 137 5.82 3.41 -26.49
CA VAL A 137 4.70 4.30 -26.18
C VAL A 137 5.19 5.41 -25.24
N ARG A 138 5.15 6.66 -25.71
CA ARG A 138 5.50 7.84 -24.89
C ARG A 138 4.57 7.96 -23.68
N SER A 139 5.10 8.50 -22.57
CA SER A 139 4.31 8.89 -21.40
C SER A 139 3.41 10.10 -21.74
N ALA A 140 2.46 10.42 -20.87
CA ALA A 140 1.64 11.63 -21.02
C ALA A 140 2.48 12.93 -20.99
N SER A 141 3.65 12.89 -20.33
CA SER A 141 4.64 13.99 -20.35
C SER A 141 5.45 14.10 -21.65
N GLY A 142 5.27 13.17 -22.60
CA GLY A 142 5.95 13.15 -23.89
C GLY A 142 7.28 12.39 -23.92
N LEU A 143 7.80 11.93 -22.77
CA LEU A 143 9.07 11.21 -22.67
C LEU A 143 9.01 9.82 -23.28
N GLU A 144 10.08 9.42 -23.96
CA GLU A 144 10.27 8.06 -24.44
C GLU A 144 10.64 7.12 -23.29
N PRO A 145 10.28 5.81 -23.36
CA PRO A 145 10.55 4.88 -22.26
C PRO A 145 12.03 4.78 -21.84
N ARG A 146 12.97 4.87 -22.77
CA ARG A 146 14.41 4.84 -22.45
C ARG A 146 14.87 6.14 -21.80
N GLU A 147 14.50 7.28 -22.35
CA GLU A 147 14.79 8.59 -21.78
C GLU A 147 14.26 8.70 -20.34
N LEU A 148 13.03 8.24 -20.12
CA LEU A 148 12.45 8.18 -18.78
C LEU A 148 13.24 7.23 -17.85
N LEU A 149 13.69 6.07 -18.33
CA LEU A 149 14.49 5.14 -17.52
C LEU A 149 15.81 5.78 -17.10
N ASP A 150 16.52 6.43 -18.02
CA ASP A 150 17.79 7.12 -17.75
C ASP A 150 17.63 8.24 -16.70
N ASP A 151 16.53 9.02 -16.81
CA ASP A 151 16.23 10.08 -15.82
C ASP A 151 15.88 9.49 -14.44
N LEU A 152 15.09 8.42 -14.39
CA LEU A 152 14.72 7.73 -13.15
C LEU A 152 15.95 7.10 -12.47
N THR A 153 16.84 6.50 -13.25
CA THR A 153 18.07 5.89 -12.73
C THR A 153 18.95 6.94 -12.10
N ARG A 154 19.21 8.06 -12.81
CA ARG A 154 20.02 9.18 -12.29
C ARG A 154 19.43 9.77 -11.01
N ALA A 155 18.14 10.08 -11.00
CA ALA A 155 17.45 10.60 -9.83
C ALA A 155 17.46 9.61 -8.66
N SER A 156 17.44 8.29 -8.94
CA SER A 156 17.51 7.26 -7.91
C SER A 156 18.89 7.18 -7.27
N HIS A 157 19.99 7.33 -8.05
CA HIS A 157 21.35 7.43 -7.52
C HIS A 157 21.46 8.62 -6.58
N ASP A 158 21.07 9.82 -7.03
CA ASP A 158 21.12 11.04 -6.21
C ASP A 158 20.36 10.87 -4.88
N LEU A 159 19.17 10.24 -4.94
CA LEU A 159 18.35 10.03 -3.74
C LEU A 159 18.92 8.98 -2.79
N MET A 160 19.55 7.91 -3.30
CA MET A 160 20.18 6.90 -2.46
C MET A 160 21.45 7.41 -1.79
N ASP A 161 22.25 8.20 -2.48
CA ASP A 161 23.42 8.88 -1.91
C ASP A 161 23.00 9.88 -0.83
N LEU A 162 21.94 10.65 -1.10
CA LEU A 162 21.36 11.57 -0.11
C LEU A 162 20.85 10.82 1.12
N HIS A 163 20.12 9.72 0.92
CA HIS A 163 19.57 8.88 1.98
C HIS A 163 20.67 8.30 2.88
N ALA A 164 21.70 7.67 2.30
CA ALA A 164 22.85 7.15 3.02
C ALA A 164 23.60 8.30 3.76
N GLY A 165 23.76 9.43 3.08
CA GLY A 165 24.42 10.61 3.65
C GLY A 165 23.66 11.22 4.84
N ILE A 166 22.33 11.26 4.81
CA ILE A 166 21.52 11.73 5.95
C ILE A 166 21.69 10.78 7.14
N PHE A 167 21.64 9.47 6.89
CA PHE A 167 21.88 8.50 7.96
C PHE A 167 23.25 8.70 8.61
N GLN A 168 24.32 8.65 7.81
CA GLN A 168 25.69 8.67 8.31
C GLN A 168 26.07 10.00 8.99
N ARG A 169 25.59 11.14 8.47
CA ARG A 169 26.04 12.47 8.93
C ARG A 169 25.08 13.19 9.87
N GLN A 170 23.83 12.75 9.98
CA GLN A 170 22.83 13.47 10.78
C GLN A 170 22.12 12.55 11.79
N VAL A 171 21.51 11.44 11.31
CA VAL A 171 20.67 10.61 12.20
C VAL A 171 21.51 9.72 13.08
N ARG A 172 22.55 9.06 12.55
CA ARG A 172 23.45 8.20 13.33
C ARG A 172 24.16 8.96 14.45
N PRO A 173 24.81 10.12 14.22
CA PRO A 173 25.42 10.88 15.32
C PRO A 173 24.40 11.31 16.38
N ALA A 174 23.20 11.76 15.95
CA ALA A 174 22.17 12.14 16.91
C ALA A 174 21.66 10.96 17.74
N LEU A 175 21.60 9.74 17.17
CA LEU A 175 21.29 8.52 17.93
C LEU A 175 22.41 8.19 18.92
N GLU A 176 23.67 8.34 18.52
CA GLU A 176 24.83 8.13 19.40
C GLU A 176 24.84 9.11 20.58
N ASP A 177 24.46 10.38 20.36
CA ASP A 177 24.30 11.40 21.41
C ASP A 177 23.22 11.01 22.44
N GLU A 178 22.19 10.26 22.00
CA GLU A 178 21.10 9.72 22.85
C GLU A 178 21.41 8.32 23.42
N GLY A 179 22.66 7.84 23.28
CA GLY A 179 23.11 6.54 23.78
C GLY A 179 22.66 5.36 22.92
N ILE A 180 22.15 5.58 21.72
CA ILE A 180 21.75 4.52 20.77
C ILE A 180 22.85 4.37 19.73
N ARG A 181 23.66 3.32 19.85
CA ARG A 181 24.89 3.16 19.06
C ARG A 181 24.80 1.94 18.13
N LEU A 182 25.03 2.16 16.84
CA LEU A 182 25.27 1.10 15.85
C LEU A 182 26.77 0.95 15.67
N LEU A 183 27.34 -0.09 16.31
CA LEU A 183 28.79 -0.31 16.38
C LEU A 183 29.31 -1.04 15.14
N LYS A 184 30.54 -0.70 14.73
CA LYS A 184 31.33 -1.51 13.79
C LYS A 184 32.10 -2.59 14.55
N LEU A 185 32.52 -3.65 13.86
CA LEU A 185 33.31 -4.74 14.44
C LEU A 185 34.56 -4.25 15.19
N SER A 186 35.22 -3.19 14.71
CA SER A 186 36.41 -2.58 15.33
C SER A 186 36.11 -1.88 16.66
N GLN A 187 34.85 -1.62 16.99
CA GLN A 187 34.44 -0.92 18.23
C GLN A 187 33.94 -1.90 19.30
N LEU A 188 33.88 -3.20 19.00
CA LEU A 188 33.44 -4.23 19.93
C LEU A 188 34.50 -4.52 20.98
N THR A 189 34.06 -4.67 22.23
CA THR A 189 34.88 -5.16 23.33
C THR A 189 35.03 -6.70 23.27
N ASP A 190 35.98 -7.25 23.99
CA ASP A 190 36.16 -8.72 24.12
C ASP A 190 34.89 -9.41 24.67
N ALA A 191 34.21 -8.78 25.63
CA ALA A 191 32.94 -9.28 26.15
C ALA A 191 31.81 -9.26 25.10
N ASP A 192 31.78 -8.26 24.25
CA ASP A 192 30.81 -8.21 23.12
C ASP A 192 31.09 -9.34 22.12
N ARG A 193 32.36 -9.60 21.81
CA ARG A 193 32.77 -10.70 20.91
C ARG A 193 32.42 -12.06 21.47
N ASP A 194 32.67 -12.29 22.76
CA ASP A 194 32.29 -13.54 23.46
C ASP A 194 30.76 -13.77 23.42
N TYR A 195 29.98 -12.71 23.66
CA TYR A 195 28.53 -12.78 23.54
C TYR A 195 28.09 -13.10 22.12
N LEU A 196 28.64 -12.37 21.11
CA LEU A 196 28.30 -12.58 19.70
C LEU A 196 28.73 -13.96 19.20
N GLY A 197 29.87 -14.51 19.66
CA GLY A 197 30.28 -15.87 19.38
C GLY A 197 29.27 -16.90 19.88
N THR A 198 28.81 -16.74 21.13
CA THR A 198 27.75 -17.59 21.69
C THR A 198 26.43 -17.44 20.92
N TYR A 199 26.04 -16.23 20.59
CA TYR A 199 24.84 -15.95 19.80
C TYR A 199 24.93 -16.55 18.39
N PHE A 200 26.09 -16.40 17.73
CA PHE A 200 26.35 -16.96 16.42
C PHE A 200 26.21 -18.49 16.44
N GLU A 201 26.89 -19.17 17.32
CA GLU A 201 26.84 -20.64 17.40
C GLU A 201 25.42 -21.17 17.68
N ALA A 202 24.70 -20.51 18.60
CA ALA A 202 23.40 -20.98 19.06
C ALA A 202 22.23 -20.64 18.11
N GLN A 203 22.26 -19.48 17.46
CA GLN A 203 21.09 -18.96 16.72
C GLN A 203 21.37 -18.68 15.25
N VAL A 204 22.59 -18.28 14.88
CA VAL A 204 22.90 -17.86 13.50
C VAL A 204 23.46 -19.04 12.70
N TYR A 205 24.49 -19.69 13.17
CA TYR A 205 25.17 -20.79 12.47
C TYR A 205 24.21 -21.91 12.02
N PRO A 206 23.25 -22.40 12.84
CA PRO A 206 22.37 -23.50 12.44
C PRO A 206 21.43 -23.19 11.27
N VAL A 207 21.23 -21.91 10.95
CA VAL A 207 20.33 -21.48 9.87
C VAL A 207 21.07 -20.96 8.65
N LEU A 208 22.40 -20.87 8.70
CA LEU A 208 23.23 -20.46 7.57
C LEU A 208 23.46 -21.62 6.58
N THR A 209 23.51 -21.24 5.30
CA THR A 209 23.86 -22.16 4.23
C THR A 209 24.83 -21.44 3.29
N PRO A 210 26.14 -21.51 3.54
CA PRO A 210 27.13 -20.96 2.62
C PRO A 210 27.13 -21.75 1.31
N LEU A 211 27.22 -21.05 0.18
CA LEU A 211 27.19 -21.64 -1.16
C LEU A 211 28.44 -21.18 -1.92
N ALA A 212 29.37 -22.11 -2.13
CA ALA A 212 30.54 -21.87 -2.96
C ALA A 212 30.18 -21.96 -4.44
N VAL A 213 30.92 -21.24 -5.28
CA VAL A 213 30.79 -21.27 -6.75
C VAL A 213 32.00 -21.93 -7.33
N ASP A 214 31.80 -23.04 -8.04
CA ASP A 214 32.82 -23.78 -8.77
C ASP A 214 32.20 -24.46 -10.02
N PRO A 215 32.96 -25.13 -10.88
CA PRO A 215 32.40 -25.79 -12.07
C PRO A 215 31.33 -26.86 -11.80
N ALA A 216 31.24 -27.39 -10.55
CA ALA A 216 30.18 -28.32 -10.11
C ALA A 216 29.03 -27.61 -9.41
N HIS A 217 29.26 -26.40 -8.94
CA HIS A 217 28.29 -25.57 -8.21
C HIS A 217 28.13 -24.22 -8.91
N PRO A 218 27.15 -24.08 -9.83
CA PRO A 218 26.93 -22.84 -10.54
C PRO A 218 26.52 -21.71 -9.59
N PHE A 219 26.64 -20.45 -10.04
CA PHE A 219 26.27 -19.28 -9.26
C PHE A 219 24.85 -19.41 -8.69
N PRO A 220 24.69 -19.27 -7.36
CA PRO A 220 23.42 -19.54 -6.70
C PRO A 220 22.37 -18.45 -7.02
N TYR A 221 21.11 -18.86 -7.03
CA TYR A 221 20.02 -17.90 -7.11
C TYR A 221 20.03 -16.95 -5.90
N ILE A 222 20.06 -15.63 -6.17
CA ILE A 222 19.96 -14.58 -5.14
C ILE A 222 18.51 -14.12 -5.06
N SER A 223 17.87 -14.34 -3.91
CA SER A 223 16.48 -13.92 -3.68
C SER A 223 16.36 -12.39 -3.58
N GLY A 224 15.25 -11.85 -4.09
CA GLY A 224 14.97 -10.42 -4.00
C GLY A 224 14.98 -9.88 -2.58
N LEU A 225 15.49 -8.67 -2.40
CA LEU A 225 15.58 -7.93 -1.13
C LEU A 225 16.40 -8.58 -0.01
N SER A 226 17.08 -9.71 -0.27
CA SER A 226 17.97 -10.32 0.73
C SER A 226 19.33 -9.66 0.75
N VAL A 227 19.84 -9.39 1.95
CA VAL A 227 21.23 -9.02 2.19
C VAL A 227 22.08 -10.29 2.13
N ASN A 228 23.26 -10.19 1.51
CA ASN A 228 24.18 -11.31 1.32
C ASN A 228 25.61 -10.83 1.48
N LEU A 229 26.50 -11.75 1.88
CA LEU A 229 27.94 -11.56 1.82
C LEU A 229 28.50 -12.27 0.57
N ALA A 230 29.23 -11.54 -0.24
CA ALA A 230 30.13 -12.04 -1.26
C ALA A 230 31.49 -12.30 -0.59
N VAL A 231 31.97 -13.54 -0.57
CA VAL A 231 33.17 -13.93 0.16
C VAL A 231 34.18 -14.49 -0.84
N LEU A 232 35.37 -13.91 -0.84
CA LEU A 232 36.53 -14.44 -1.57
C LEU A 232 37.34 -15.33 -0.64
N LEU A 233 37.55 -16.56 -1.04
CA LEU A 233 38.25 -17.59 -0.29
C LEU A 233 39.50 -18.03 -1.06
N ILE A 234 40.60 -18.21 -0.37
CA ILE A 234 41.82 -18.80 -0.95
C ILE A 234 42.04 -20.19 -0.36
N ASP A 235 42.20 -21.19 -1.22
CA ASP A 235 42.65 -22.50 -0.80
C ASP A 235 44.17 -22.43 -0.50
N PRO A 236 44.60 -22.55 0.75
CA PRO A 236 46.02 -22.41 1.12
C PRO A 236 46.93 -23.49 0.54
N LYS A 237 46.34 -24.60 0.04
CA LYS A 237 47.10 -25.70 -0.56
C LYS A 237 47.36 -25.49 -2.06
N THR A 238 46.42 -24.87 -2.76
CA THR A 238 46.47 -24.72 -4.22
C THR A 238 46.72 -23.28 -4.64
N GLY A 239 46.51 -22.31 -3.74
CA GLY A 239 46.54 -20.88 -4.03
C GLY A 239 45.39 -20.41 -4.93
N ARG A 240 44.38 -21.24 -5.13
CA ARG A 240 43.22 -20.89 -5.96
C ARG A 240 42.20 -20.07 -5.17
N GLU A 241 41.69 -19.06 -5.85
CA GLU A 241 40.59 -18.25 -5.38
C GLU A 241 39.25 -18.94 -5.66
N HIS A 242 38.32 -18.84 -4.72
CA HIS A 242 36.95 -19.32 -4.80
C HIS A 242 36.00 -18.24 -4.34
N PHE A 243 34.88 -18.07 -5.03
CA PHE A 243 33.79 -17.22 -4.59
C PHE A 243 32.77 -18.04 -3.79
N ALA A 244 32.33 -17.50 -2.67
CA ALA A 244 31.24 -18.05 -1.91
C ALA A 244 30.20 -16.97 -1.58
N ARG A 245 28.96 -17.39 -1.44
CA ARG A 245 27.86 -16.52 -1.05
C ARG A 245 27.27 -16.98 0.29
N VAL A 246 27.09 -16.05 1.24
CA VAL A 246 26.39 -16.30 2.49
C VAL A 246 25.17 -15.36 2.56
N LYS A 247 23.98 -15.94 2.69
CA LYS A 247 22.75 -15.16 2.85
C LYS A 247 22.53 -14.78 4.31
N VAL A 248 22.28 -13.51 4.57
CA VAL A 248 21.84 -13.06 5.89
C VAL A 248 20.40 -13.53 6.12
N PRO A 249 20.14 -14.32 7.21
CA PRO A 249 18.83 -14.90 7.47
C PRO A 249 17.77 -13.84 7.78
N PRO A 250 16.68 -13.71 6.98
CA PRO A 250 15.68 -12.67 7.22
C PRO A 250 14.73 -12.96 8.39
N LEU A 251 14.82 -14.14 8.98
CA LEU A 251 14.01 -14.52 10.16
C LEU A 251 14.63 -14.10 11.48
N LEU A 252 15.90 -13.74 11.50
CA LEU A 252 16.60 -13.22 12.66
C LEU A 252 16.55 -11.69 12.65
N PRO A 253 16.57 -11.03 13.84
CA PRO A 253 16.71 -9.59 13.94
C PRO A 253 17.98 -9.12 13.24
N ARG A 254 17.84 -8.14 12.33
CA ARG A 254 19.01 -7.63 11.61
C ARG A 254 19.88 -6.75 12.47
N MET A 255 19.27 -5.95 13.38
CA MET A 255 19.96 -5.17 14.39
C MET A 255 20.09 -6.02 15.67
N VAL A 256 21.24 -6.68 15.81
CA VAL A 256 21.53 -7.54 16.97
C VAL A 256 21.87 -6.64 18.16
N LYS A 257 21.02 -6.68 19.19
CA LYS A 257 21.24 -5.90 20.42
C LYS A 257 22.28 -6.56 21.29
N LEU A 258 23.29 -5.81 21.69
CA LEU A 258 24.32 -6.24 22.62
C LEU A 258 23.84 -6.16 24.08
N PRO A 259 24.39 -6.99 24.99
CA PRO A 259 24.14 -6.87 26.43
C PRO A 259 24.59 -5.51 26.95
N THR A 260 23.87 -5.00 27.91
CA THR A 260 24.22 -3.79 28.64
C THR A 260 25.26 -4.10 29.71
N GLY A 261 26.23 -3.21 29.91
CA GLY A 261 27.24 -3.36 30.97
C GLY A 261 26.63 -3.30 32.40
N GLU A 262 27.38 -3.77 33.42
CA GLU A 262 26.94 -3.61 34.78
C GLU A 262 26.80 -2.14 35.18
N GLY A 263 25.57 -1.76 35.58
CA GLY A 263 25.24 -0.39 36.00
C GLY A 263 24.75 0.53 34.85
N GLU A 264 24.72 0.06 33.61
CA GLU A 264 24.13 0.78 32.47
C GLU A 264 22.63 0.49 32.39
N ASP A 265 21.83 1.47 31.91
CA ASP A 265 20.40 1.28 31.68
C ASP A 265 20.17 0.80 30.22
N PRO A 266 19.57 -0.38 30.01
CA PRO A 266 19.33 -0.93 28.67
C PRO A 266 18.49 -0.06 27.74
N LEU A 267 17.81 0.95 28.26
CA LEU A 267 17.02 1.91 27.48
C LEU A 267 17.87 3.09 27.01
N TYR A 268 18.85 3.51 27.83
CA TYR A 268 19.68 4.70 27.56
C TYR A 268 21.07 4.38 27.00
N ASP A 269 21.49 3.09 27.07
CA ASP A 269 22.74 2.57 26.50
C ASP A 269 22.44 1.38 25.58
N ALA A 270 21.68 1.64 24.52
CA ALA A 270 21.30 0.62 23.54
C ALA A 270 22.40 0.49 22.46
N ARG A 271 23.12 -0.66 22.49
CA ARG A 271 24.19 -0.96 21.53
C ARG A 271 23.74 -2.03 20.55
N PHE A 272 24.01 -1.84 19.28
CA PHE A 272 23.64 -2.75 18.21
C PHE A 272 24.83 -3.03 17.30
N VAL A 273 24.82 -4.20 16.66
CA VAL A 273 25.68 -4.57 15.54
C VAL A 273 24.78 -5.20 14.46
N THR A 274 25.16 -5.08 13.21
CA THR A 274 24.37 -5.70 12.14
C THR A 274 24.58 -7.21 12.12
N LEU A 275 23.57 -7.97 11.68
CA LEU A 275 23.68 -9.43 11.60
C LEU A 275 24.70 -9.85 10.53
N GLU A 276 24.83 -9.07 9.44
CA GLU A 276 25.88 -9.26 8.42
C GLU A 276 27.28 -9.13 9.02
N ASP A 277 27.51 -8.16 9.91
CA ASP A 277 28.81 -8.02 10.62
C ASP A 277 29.07 -9.21 11.53
N VAL A 278 28.05 -9.66 12.27
CA VAL A 278 28.17 -10.88 13.12
C VAL A 278 28.55 -12.08 12.30
N ILE A 279 27.98 -12.26 11.11
CA ILE A 279 28.33 -13.36 10.20
C ILE A 279 29.75 -13.19 9.64
N ALA A 280 30.13 -11.96 9.28
CA ALA A 280 31.43 -11.64 8.74
C ALA A 280 32.57 -11.96 9.72
N GLU A 281 32.39 -11.69 11.01
CA GLU A 281 33.35 -12.00 12.09
C GLU A 281 33.58 -13.52 12.27
N HIS A 282 32.66 -14.39 11.77
CA HIS A 282 32.71 -15.84 11.97
C HIS A 282 32.77 -16.63 10.65
N LEU A 283 33.27 -16.03 9.58
CA LEU A 283 33.38 -16.70 8.28
C LEU A 283 34.38 -17.88 8.30
N ASP A 284 35.40 -17.82 9.14
CA ASP A 284 36.37 -18.90 9.36
C ASP A 284 35.71 -20.19 9.86
N VAL A 285 34.67 -20.08 10.68
CA VAL A 285 33.87 -21.21 11.16
C VAL A 285 33.02 -21.80 10.01
N LEU A 286 32.56 -20.97 9.09
CA LEU A 286 31.76 -21.40 7.94
C LEU A 286 32.58 -22.06 6.84
N PHE A 287 33.87 -21.69 6.70
CA PHE A 287 34.77 -22.16 5.63
C PHE A 287 36.03 -22.81 6.21
N PRO A 288 35.92 -23.92 6.98
CA PRO A 288 37.07 -24.53 7.63
C PRO A 288 38.11 -24.99 6.64
N GLY A 289 39.36 -24.53 6.83
CA GLY A 289 40.51 -24.88 6.02
C GLY A 289 40.67 -24.03 4.76
N MET A 290 39.86 -23.02 4.55
CA MET A 290 40.05 -21.96 3.57
C MET A 290 40.50 -20.69 4.29
N GLU A 291 41.20 -19.80 3.58
CA GLU A 291 41.56 -18.47 4.06
C GLU A 291 40.52 -17.47 3.50
N VAL A 292 39.85 -16.71 4.39
CA VAL A 292 38.95 -15.65 3.99
C VAL A 292 39.82 -14.46 3.59
N HIS A 293 39.81 -14.13 2.30
CA HIS A 293 40.62 -13.03 1.75
C HIS A 293 39.89 -11.71 1.86
N GLU A 294 38.67 -11.65 1.33
CA GLU A 294 37.82 -10.48 1.35
C GLU A 294 36.34 -10.87 1.50
N GLN A 295 35.54 -9.94 1.97
CA GLN A 295 34.10 -10.10 2.06
C GLN A 295 33.41 -8.76 1.87
N PHE A 296 32.29 -8.74 1.14
CA PHE A 296 31.53 -7.53 0.82
C PHE A 296 30.04 -7.81 0.95
N THR A 297 29.31 -6.82 1.46
CA THR A 297 27.86 -6.88 1.53
C THR A 297 27.24 -6.49 0.19
N PHE A 298 26.23 -7.24 -0.25
CA PHE A 298 25.43 -6.89 -1.42
C PHE A 298 23.96 -7.26 -1.27
N ARG A 299 23.13 -6.62 -2.08
CA ARG A 299 21.68 -6.80 -2.08
C ARG A 299 21.10 -6.64 -3.48
N VAL A 300 20.12 -7.48 -3.85
CA VAL A 300 19.51 -7.50 -5.18
C VAL A 300 18.02 -7.18 -5.06
N THR A 301 17.54 -6.25 -5.87
CA THR A 301 16.10 -6.02 -6.05
C THR A 301 15.65 -6.68 -7.36
N ARG A 302 14.54 -7.43 -7.32
CA ARG A 302 14.00 -8.16 -8.46
C ARG A 302 12.64 -7.66 -8.88
N ASN A 303 12.28 -7.90 -10.14
CA ASN A 303 10.94 -7.66 -10.62
C ASN A 303 9.93 -8.54 -9.86
N GLU A 304 8.94 -7.90 -9.26
CA GLU A 304 7.83 -8.56 -8.54
C GLU A 304 6.45 -8.15 -9.09
N ASP A 305 6.38 -7.56 -10.26
CA ASP A 305 5.12 -7.20 -10.90
C ASP A 305 4.49 -8.45 -11.55
N LEU A 306 3.37 -8.90 -10.97
CA LEU A 306 2.64 -10.06 -11.44
C LEU A 306 1.73 -9.71 -12.62
N GLU A 307 1.82 -10.49 -13.69
CA GLU A 307 0.83 -10.52 -14.78
C GLU A 307 0.13 -11.88 -14.76
N VAL A 308 -1.14 -11.88 -14.35
CA VAL A 308 -2.00 -13.06 -14.41
C VAL A 308 -2.84 -12.95 -15.69
N GLU A 309 -2.71 -13.92 -16.58
CA GLU A 309 -3.59 -14.08 -17.73
C GLU A 309 -4.95 -14.61 -17.24
N GLU A 310 -5.91 -13.69 -17.07
CA GLU A 310 -7.24 -14.00 -16.48
C GLU A 310 -8.17 -14.66 -17.47
N ASP A 311 -8.02 -14.35 -18.75
CA ASP A 311 -8.93 -14.80 -19.81
C ASP A 311 -8.82 -16.30 -20.09
N ASP A 312 -7.66 -16.91 -19.82
CA ASP A 312 -7.39 -18.35 -20.02
C ASP A 312 -7.47 -19.17 -18.73
N ALA A 313 -7.78 -18.56 -17.59
CA ALA A 313 -7.78 -19.25 -16.31
C ALA A 313 -9.14 -19.84 -15.98
N GLU A 314 -9.24 -21.17 -15.92
CA GLU A 314 -10.44 -21.88 -15.41
C GLU A 314 -10.73 -21.53 -13.93
N ASN A 315 -9.69 -21.19 -13.15
CA ASN A 315 -9.78 -20.76 -11.75
C ASN A 315 -8.71 -19.70 -11.44
N LEU A 316 -9.17 -18.47 -11.18
CA LEU A 316 -8.34 -17.33 -10.87
C LEU A 316 -7.42 -17.55 -9.65
N LEU A 317 -7.90 -18.27 -8.63
CA LEU A 317 -7.13 -18.57 -7.43
C LEU A 317 -5.91 -19.45 -7.75
N THR A 318 -6.11 -20.52 -8.51
CA THR A 318 -5.04 -21.45 -8.91
C THR A 318 -4.02 -20.76 -9.84
N ALA A 319 -4.49 -19.93 -10.76
CA ALA A 319 -3.62 -19.15 -11.64
C ALA A 319 -2.74 -18.19 -10.83
N LEU A 320 -3.32 -17.49 -9.84
CA LEU A 320 -2.58 -16.58 -8.97
C LEU A 320 -1.54 -17.31 -8.10
N GLU A 321 -1.87 -18.47 -7.53
CA GLU A 321 -0.92 -19.28 -6.75
C GLU A 321 0.30 -19.72 -7.59
N LYS A 322 0.07 -20.08 -8.85
CA LYS A 322 1.15 -20.43 -9.80
C LYS A 322 2.04 -19.24 -10.11
N GLU A 323 1.45 -18.06 -10.35
CA GLU A 323 2.21 -16.85 -10.62
C GLU A 323 2.97 -16.33 -9.39
N LEU A 324 2.42 -16.48 -8.18
CA LEU A 324 3.14 -16.17 -6.92
C LEU A 324 4.43 -17.01 -6.78
N THR A 325 4.39 -18.26 -7.22
CA THR A 325 5.60 -19.10 -7.23
C THR A 325 6.64 -18.63 -8.25
N ARG A 326 6.21 -18.20 -9.45
CA ARG A 326 7.10 -17.68 -10.51
C ARG A 326 7.69 -16.33 -10.18
N ARG A 327 6.96 -15.49 -9.44
CA ARG A 327 7.40 -14.17 -9.00
C ARG A 327 8.76 -14.18 -8.33
N ARG A 328 9.07 -15.22 -7.56
CA ARG A 328 10.35 -15.36 -6.86
C ARG A 328 11.57 -15.33 -7.79
N PHE A 329 11.40 -15.65 -9.08
CA PHE A 329 12.45 -15.75 -10.09
C PHE A 329 12.44 -14.57 -11.08
N GLY A 330 11.90 -13.43 -10.71
CA GLY A 330 11.93 -12.21 -11.53
C GLY A 330 13.37 -11.74 -11.83
N ALA A 331 13.55 -11.07 -12.98
CA ALA A 331 14.86 -10.50 -13.35
C ALA A 331 15.34 -9.48 -12.31
N ALA A 332 16.66 -9.39 -12.10
CA ALA A 332 17.25 -8.34 -11.30
C ALA A 332 17.02 -6.96 -11.97
N VAL A 333 16.77 -5.94 -11.16
CA VAL A 333 16.50 -4.58 -11.61
C VAL A 333 17.33 -3.53 -10.88
N ARG A 334 18.01 -3.95 -9.81
CA ARG A 334 18.96 -3.12 -9.04
C ARG A 334 19.89 -4.01 -8.25
N LEU A 335 21.18 -3.65 -8.23
CA LEU A 335 22.22 -4.24 -7.38
C LEU A 335 22.78 -3.16 -6.46
N GLU A 336 22.66 -3.36 -5.15
CA GLU A 336 23.27 -2.52 -4.13
C GLU A 336 24.50 -3.23 -3.59
N VAL A 337 25.63 -2.55 -3.49
CA VAL A 337 26.92 -3.11 -3.02
C VAL A 337 27.57 -2.14 -2.04
N ALA A 338 28.40 -2.67 -1.13
CA ALA A 338 29.26 -1.86 -0.28
C ALA A 338 30.16 -0.96 -1.14
N ASP A 339 30.41 0.27 -0.72
CA ASP A 339 31.15 1.28 -1.51
C ASP A 339 32.63 0.88 -1.70
N ASP A 340 33.18 0.04 -0.82
CA ASP A 340 34.54 -0.51 -0.88
C ASP A 340 34.65 -1.85 -1.64
N MET A 341 33.56 -2.36 -2.23
CA MET A 341 33.58 -3.61 -2.98
C MET A 341 34.59 -3.56 -4.13
N ASP A 342 35.44 -4.59 -4.20
CA ASP A 342 36.42 -4.76 -5.28
C ASP A 342 35.74 -4.93 -6.64
N ASP A 343 36.35 -4.34 -7.68
CA ASP A 343 35.78 -4.36 -9.04
C ASP A 343 35.71 -5.78 -9.62
N HIS A 344 36.64 -6.69 -9.23
CA HIS A 344 36.58 -8.10 -9.69
C HIS A 344 35.32 -8.83 -9.16
N VAL A 345 34.96 -8.60 -7.88
CA VAL A 345 33.74 -9.16 -7.29
C VAL A 345 32.50 -8.52 -7.92
N LEU A 346 32.54 -7.21 -8.16
CA LEU A 346 31.43 -6.50 -8.81
C LEU A 346 31.21 -7.02 -10.24
N ASP A 347 32.27 -7.19 -11.03
CA ASP A 347 32.18 -7.74 -12.40
C ASP A 347 31.58 -9.14 -12.41
N LEU A 348 31.89 -9.96 -11.41
CA LEU A 348 31.27 -11.27 -11.24
C LEU A 348 29.77 -11.12 -10.98
N LEU A 349 29.38 -10.29 -10.02
CA LEU A 349 27.98 -10.12 -9.64
C LEU A 349 27.14 -9.52 -10.77
N THR A 350 27.63 -8.50 -11.48
CA THR A 350 26.91 -7.86 -12.60
C THR A 350 26.68 -8.82 -13.74
N ARG A 351 27.69 -9.62 -14.09
CA ARG A 351 27.59 -10.65 -15.13
C ARG A 351 26.58 -11.75 -14.77
N GLU A 352 26.68 -12.31 -13.56
CA GLU A 352 25.82 -13.42 -13.14
C GLU A 352 24.35 -12.99 -12.86
N LEU A 353 24.14 -11.73 -12.46
CA LEU A 353 22.81 -11.19 -12.21
C LEU A 353 22.19 -10.56 -13.47
N GLY A 354 22.99 -10.27 -14.49
CA GLY A 354 22.54 -9.66 -15.74
C GLY A 354 22.07 -8.21 -15.54
N VAL A 355 22.73 -7.44 -14.67
CA VAL A 355 22.50 -6.03 -14.45
C VAL A 355 23.55 -5.19 -15.16
N SER A 356 23.18 -3.98 -15.59
CA SER A 356 24.10 -3.02 -16.20
C SER A 356 24.74 -2.11 -15.14
N ASP A 357 25.83 -1.44 -15.50
CA ASP A 357 26.59 -0.60 -14.57
C ASP A 357 25.74 0.52 -13.96
N ASP A 358 24.80 1.07 -14.71
CA ASP A 358 23.86 2.10 -14.26
C ASP A 358 22.79 1.58 -13.26
N GLU A 359 22.66 0.26 -13.13
CA GLU A 359 21.80 -0.42 -12.15
C GLU A 359 22.52 -0.83 -10.86
N VAL A 360 23.82 -0.52 -10.77
CA VAL A 360 24.68 -0.76 -9.61
C VAL A 360 24.72 0.48 -8.73
N PHE A 361 24.43 0.33 -7.44
CA PHE A 361 24.46 1.37 -6.42
C PHE A 361 25.52 1.04 -5.38
N ARG A 362 26.66 1.75 -5.41
CA ARG A 362 27.72 1.65 -4.39
C ARG A 362 27.36 2.56 -3.22
N LEU A 363 27.17 1.99 -2.04
CA LEU A 363 26.65 2.68 -0.87
C LEU A 363 27.49 2.36 0.37
N PRO A 364 27.67 3.32 1.30
CA PRO A 364 28.30 3.04 2.58
C PRO A 364 27.44 2.10 3.43
N GLU A 365 28.10 1.21 4.15
CA GLU A 365 27.44 0.28 5.07
C GLU A 365 26.83 0.98 6.30
N PRO A 366 25.74 0.43 6.86
CA PRO A 366 25.03 -0.77 6.42
C PRO A 366 24.15 -0.50 5.20
N LEU A 367 24.09 -1.45 4.28
CA LEU A 367 23.10 -1.44 3.21
C LEU A 367 21.69 -1.64 3.82
N ASP A 368 20.64 -1.44 2.99
CA ASP A 368 19.26 -1.73 3.41
C ASP A 368 18.84 -1.09 4.74
N LEU A 369 18.76 0.25 4.77
CA LEU A 369 18.37 1.00 5.97
C LEU A 369 16.91 0.73 6.45
N ARG A 370 16.18 -0.25 5.87
CA ARG A 370 14.93 -0.75 6.46
C ARG A 370 15.14 -1.30 7.86
N GLY A 371 16.35 -1.84 8.14
CA GLY A 371 16.73 -2.31 9.48
C GLY A 371 16.64 -1.24 10.58
N LEU A 372 16.68 0.06 10.23
CA LEU A 372 16.46 1.13 11.19
C LEU A 372 15.05 1.12 11.81
N GLY A 373 14.09 0.35 11.25
CA GLY A 373 12.80 0.12 11.85
C GLY A 373 12.91 -0.51 13.25
N ASP A 374 13.83 -1.44 13.44
CA ASP A 374 14.06 -2.10 14.74
C ASP A 374 14.57 -1.10 15.80
N ILE A 375 15.43 -0.17 15.38
CA ILE A 375 15.91 0.93 16.25
C ILE A 375 14.78 1.91 16.56
N ALA A 376 13.98 2.27 15.54
CA ALA A 376 12.85 3.18 15.69
C ALA A 376 11.74 2.65 16.61
N ASP A 377 11.68 1.32 16.84
CA ASP A 377 10.72 0.66 17.72
C ASP A 377 11.19 0.57 19.20
N LEU A 378 12.37 1.13 19.54
CA LEU A 378 12.83 1.23 20.93
C LEU A 378 11.83 1.98 21.80
N ASP A 379 11.61 1.53 23.05
CA ASP A 379 10.65 2.16 23.98
C ASP A 379 11.27 3.41 24.67
N ARG A 380 11.62 4.41 23.84
CA ARG A 380 12.15 5.74 24.20
C ARG A 380 11.11 6.78 23.84
N SER A 381 10.09 6.91 24.68
CA SER A 381 8.91 7.75 24.41
C SER A 381 9.22 9.23 24.20
N GLU A 382 10.33 9.73 24.74
CA GLU A 382 10.83 11.11 24.56
C GLU A 382 11.44 11.35 23.17
N LEU A 383 11.86 10.29 22.47
CA LEU A 383 12.38 10.33 21.12
C LEU A 383 11.36 9.93 20.05
N GLN A 384 10.10 9.71 20.44
CA GLN A 384 8.97 9.36 19.59
C GLN A 384 7.86 10.40 19.70
N TRP A 385 6.93 10.39 18.74
CA TRP A 385 5.71 11.17 18.90
C TRP A 385 4.92 10.73 20.14
N PRO A 386 4.34 11.67 20.90
CA PRO A 386 3.50 11.33 22.04
C PRO A 386 2.44 10.30 21.68
N ARG A 387 2.24 9.27 22.52
CA ARG A 387 1.24 8.23 22.26
C ARG A 387 -0.12 8.83 21.97
N PHE A 388 -0.66 8.53 20.80
CA PHE A 388 -2.01 8.94 20.39
C PHE A 388 -3.01 7.82 20.65
N MET A 389 -4.10 8.16 21.38
CA MET A 389 -5.20 7.24 21.64
C MET A 389 -6.46 7.72 20.91
N PRO A 390 -6.89 7.00 19.86
CA PRO A 390 -8.14 7.28 19.17
C PRO A 390 -9.32 7.40 20.13
N LYS A 391 -10.26 8.31 19.85
CA LYS A 391 -11.42 8.54 20.72
C LYS A 391 -12.69 7.92 20.10
N THR A 392 -13.60 7.45 20.94
CA THR A 392 -14.93 7.06 20.47
C THR A 392 -15.66 8.30 19.95
N HIS A 393 -16.26 8.20 18.76
CA HIS A 393 -17.06 9.29 18.19
C HIS A 393 -18.20 9.69 19.16
N PRO A 394 -18.50 10.99 19.37
CA PRO A 394 -19.49 11.43 20.37
C PRO A 394 -20.86 10.78 20.26
N LEU A 395 -21.35 10.53 19.04
CA LEU A 395 -22.65 9.88 18.80
C LEU A 395 -22.64 8.36 19.09
N LEU A 396 -21.44 7.75 19.19
CA LEU A 396 -21.27 6.33 19.52
C LEU A 396 -20.84 6.10 20.96
N ALA A 397 -20.62 7.17 21.72
CA ALA A 397 -20.23 7.06 23.12
C ALA A 397 -21.46 6.63 23.96
N PRO A 398 -21.33 5.57 24.80
CA PRO A 398 -22.43 5.13 25.64
C PRO A 398 -22.88 6.25 26.59
N VAL A 399 -24.18 6.37 26.81
CA VAL A 399 -24.77 7.36 27.71
C VAL A 399 -24.37 7.05 29.14
N GLU A 400 -24.37 5.77 29.52
CA GLU A 400 -23.86 5.27 30.78
C GLU A 400 -22.61 4.41 30.56
N ARG A 401 -21.68 4.44 31.52
CA ARG A 401 -20.36 3.71 31.40
C ARG A 401 -20.50 2.19 31.36
N SER A 402 -21.64 1.65 31.73
CA SER A 402 -21.92 0.20 31.82
C SER A 402 -22.61 -0.36 30.57
N GLU A 403 -23.06 0.49 29.64
CA GLU A 403 -23.75 0.06 28.44
C GLU A 403 -22.76 -0.20 27.29
N ALA A 404 -23.03 -1.26 26.51
CA ALA A 404 -22.34 -1.48 25.25
C ALA A 404 -22.73 -0.38 24.23
N PRO A 405 -21.82 0.07 23.33
CA PRO A 405 -22.15 1.02 22.28
C PRO A 405 -23.26 0.47 21.38
N ASP A 406 -24.36 1.22 21.20
CA ASP A 406 -25.40 0.89 20.21
C ASP A 406 -25.16 1.65 18.91
N VAL A 407 -24.35 1.07 18.04
CA VAL A 407 -24.00 1.67 16.74
C VAL A 407 -25.21 1.70 15.82
N LEU A 408 -26.00 0.62 15.77
CA LEU A 408 -27.19 0.54 14.93
C LEU A 408 -28.26 1.55 15.39
N GLY A 409 -28.44 1.74 16.69
CA GLY A 409 -29.33 2.74 17.25
C GLY A 409 -28.89 4.18 16.95
N ALA A 410 -27.59 4.45 17.05
CA ALA A 410 -27.04 5.76 16.69
C ALA A 410 -27.25 6.08 15.20
N MET A 411 -27.02 5.11 14.31
CA MET A 411 -27.24 5.25 12.86
C MET A 411 -28.70 5.49 12.49
N ARG A 412 -29.66 4.98 13.27
CA ARG A 412 -31.09 5.30 13.05
C ARG A 412 -31.39 6.76 13.32
N SER A 413 -30.65 7.38 14.18
CA SER A 413 -30.89 8.75 14.63
C SER A 413 -30.26 9.80 13.72
N SER A 414 -29.10 9.50 13.14
CA SER A 414 -28.38 10.40 12.22
C SER A 414 -27.27 9.67 11.49
N ASP A 415 -26.90 10.20 10.33
CA ASP A 415 -25.66 9.82 9.65
C ASP A 415 -24.45 10.20 10.47
N ILE A 416 -23.39 9.36 10.46
CA ILE A 416 -22.19 9.55 11.26
C ILE A 416 -20.98 9.58 10.32
N LEU A 417 -20.31 10.73 10.24
CA LEU A 417 -19.02 10.86 9.54
C LEU A 417 -17.90 10.58 10.53
N LEU A 418 -17.16 9.50 10.29
CA LEU A 418 -15.98 9.09 11.04
C LEU A 418 -14.73 9.65 10.40
N HIS A 419 -13.74 10.03 11.22
CA HIS A 419 -12.43 10.48 10.77
C HIS A 419 -11.33 9.72 11.52
N HIS A 420 -10.82 8.64 10.95
CA HIS A 420 -9.70 7.87 11.48
C HIS A 420 -8.37 8.59 11.23
N PRO A 421 -7.34 8.42 12.09
CA PRO A 421 -7.34 7.69 13.34
C PRO A 421 -7.96 8.45 14.52
N TYR A 422 -8.42 9.69 14.32
CA TYR A 422 -8.91 10.56 15.40
C TYR A 422 -10.15 9.96 16.08
N ASP A 423 -11.12 9.49 15.29
CA ASP A 423 -12.21 8.63 15.77
C ASP A 423 -11.75 7.15 15.74
N SER A 424 -12.01 6.42 16.81
CA SER A 424 -11.58 5.03 16.97
C SER A 424 -12.29 4.08 16.00
N PHE A 425 -11.53 3.36 15.18
CA PHE A 425 -12.04 2.32 14.30
C PHE A 425 -12.67 1.15 15.08
N SER A 426 -12.09 0.78 16.22
CA SER A 426 -12.58 -0.34 17.03
C SER A 426 -13.94 -0.07 17.69
N THR A 427 -14.21 1.18 18.09
CA THR A 427 -15.49 1.56 18.70
C THR A 427 -16.50 2.11 17.71
N SER A 428 -16.22 2.03 16.41
CA SER A 428 -17.09 2.49 15.33
C SER A 428 -17.30 1.40 14.27
N VAL A 429 -16.45 1.34 13.24
CA VAL A 429 -16.61 0.41 12.11
C VAL A 429 -16.50 -1.05 12.54
N GLN A 430 -15.54 -1.38 13.41
CA GLN A 430 -15.43 -2.74 13.96
C GLN A 430 -16.67 -3.09 14.81
N ALA A 431 -17.04 -2.23 15.75
CA ALA A 431 -18.23 -2.42 16.59
C ALA A 431 -19.52 -2.54 15.76
N PHE A 432 -19.63 -1.80 14.65
CA PHE A 432 -20.75 -1.92 13.71
C PHE A 432 -20.88 -3.34 13.14
N VAL A 433 -19.77 -3.93 12.67
CA VAL A 433 -19.79 -5.28 12.08
C VAL A 433 -20.00 -6.34 13.17
N GLU A 434 -19.34 -6.20 14.34
CA GLU A 434 -19.50 -7.13 15.47
C GLU A 434 -20.95 -7.11 16.01
N GLN A 435 -21.53 -5.91 16.17
CA GLN A 435 -22.93 -5.77 16.61
C GLN A 435 -23.88 -6.39 15.58
N ALA A 436 -23.66 -6.14 14.27
CA ALA A 436 -24.47 -6.74 13.23
C ALA A 436 -24.36 -8.28 13.17
N ALA A 437 -23.18 -8.82 13.50
CA ALA A 437 -22.98 -10.27 13.57
C ALA A 437 -23.76 -10.90 14.74
N ALA A 438 -23.81 -10.22 15.89
CA ALA A 438 -24.47 -10.70 17.10
C ALA A 438 -25.99 -10.46 17.14
N ASP A 439 -26.51 -9.46 16.43
CA ASP A 439 -27.91 -9.04 16.47
C ASP A 439 -28.82 -10.07 15.77
N PRO A 440 -29.80 -10.70 16.48
CA PRO A 440 -30.65 -11.75 15.91
C PRO A 440 -31.56 -11.26 14.76
N ASP A 441 -31.90 -9.97 14.72
CA ASP A 441 -32.74 -9.38 13.68
C ASP A 441 -31.97 -9.08 12.38
N VAL A 442 -30.62 -9.19 12.37
CA VAL A 442 -29.81 -9.04 11.17
C VAL A 442 -29.95 -10.28 10.29
N LEU A 443 -30.40 -10.06 9.06
CA LEU A 443 -30.65 -11.10 8.06
C LEU A 443 -29.42 -11.36 7.16
N ALA A 444 -28.71 -10.27 6.81
CA ALA A 444 -27.58 -10.38 5.89
C ALA A 444 -26.50 -9.33 6.17
N ILE A 445 -25.25 -9.73 5.91
CA ILE A 445 -24.06 -8.84 5.91
C ILE A 445 -23.33 -9.02 4.59
N LYS A 446 -23.10 -7.93 3.86
CA LYS A 446 -22.31 -7.94 2.62
C LYS A 446 -21.13 -6.98 2.79
N GLN A 447 -19.91 -7.45 2.53
CA GLN A 447 -18.69 -6.65 2.78
C GLN A 447 -17.62 -6.88 1.73
N THR A 448 -16.89 -5.80 1.37
CA THR A 448 -15.69 -5.89 0.55
C THR A 448 -14.45 -5.99 1.44
N LEU A 449 -13.49 -6.82 1.06
CA LEU A 449 -12.22 -7.03 1.78
C LEU A 449 -11.07 -6.89 0.78
N TYR A 450 -10.10 -6.01 1.08
CA TYR A 450 -8.96 -5.75 0.21
C TYR A 450 -7.62 -6.13 0.88
N ARG A 451 -7.34 -5.58 2.05
CA ARG A 451 -6.16 -5.88 2.89
C ARG A 451 -6.64 -6.10 4.31
N THR A 452 -6.50 -7.31 4.81
CA THR A 452 -6.93 -7.70 6.16
C THR A 452 -5.72 -8.01 7.03
N SER A 453 -5.82 -7.74 8.33
CA SER A 453 -4.76 -8.14 9.28
C SER A 453 -4.79 -9.64 9.55
N GLY A 454 -3.65 -10.22 9.98
CA GLY A 454 -3.51 -11.65 10.28
C GLY A 454 -4.55 -12.20 11.29
N ASN A 455 -4.93 -11.42 12.32
CA ASN A 455 -6.03 -11.72 13.24
C ASN A 455 -7.05 -10.57 13.14
N SER A 456 -7.94 -10.64 12.12
CA SER A 456 -8.91 -9.60 11.87
C SER A 456 -10.21 -9.85 12.64
N PRO A 457 -10.62 -8.97 13.57
CA PRO A 457 -11.91 -9.08 14.25
C PRO A 457 -13.08 -8.97 13.29
N ILE A 458 -12.92 -8.24 12.18
CA ILE A 458 -13.93 -8.17 11.11
C ILE A 458 -14.16 -9.55 10.47
N ILE A 459 -13.09 -10.28 10.13
CA ILE A 459 -13.18 -11.64 9.59
C ILE A 459 -13.87 -12.58 10.59
N SER A 460 -13.50 -12.49 11.87
CA SER A 460 -14.13 -13.30 12.93
C SER A 460 -15.63 -13.01 13.04
N ALA A 461 -16.03 -11.73 13.05
CA ALA A 461 -17.43 -11.35 13.10
C ALA A 461 -18.25 -11.86 11.88
N LEU A 462 -17.65 -11.84 10.66
CA LEU A 462 -18.32 -12.40 9.48
C LEU A 462 -18.50 -13.92 9.57
N ILE A 463 -17.52 -14.63 10.15
CA ILE A 463 -17.60 -16.07 10.41
C ILE A 463 -18.70 -16.35 11.43
N ASP A 464 -18.71 -15.65 12.55
CA ASP A 464 -19.70 -15.79 13.62
C ASP A 464 -21.12 -15.53 13.08
N ALA A 465 -21.29 -14.52 12.24
CA ALA A 465 -22.56 -14.22 11.58
C ALA A 465 -23.03 -15.37 10.67
N ALA A 466 -22.15 -15.97 9.87
CA ALA A 466 -22.48 -17.10 9.00
C ALA A 466 -22.84 -18.34 9.82
N GLN A 467 -22.10 -18.64 10.89
CA GLN A 467 -22.38 -19.74 11.81
C GLN A 467 -23.70 -19.55 12.57
N ALA A 468 -24.09 -18.29 12.81
CA ALA A 468 -25.40 -17.95 13.37
C ALA A 468 -26.54 -18.04 12.33
N GLY A 469 -26.28 -18.48 11.09
CA GLY A 469 -27.28 -18.69 10.04
C GLY A 469 -27.64 -17.46 9.21
N LYS A 470 -26.90 -16.33 9.36
CA LYS A 470 -27.11 -15.12 8.55
C LYS A 470 -26.55 -15.30 7.14
N GLN A 471 -27.14 -14.60 6.17
CA GLN A 471 -26.60 -14.55 4.81
C GLN A 471 -25.37 -13.63 4.79
N VAL A 472 -24.17 -14.19 4.64
CA VAL A 472 -22.92 -13.41 4.60
C VAL A 472 -22.28 -13.50 3.22
N LEU A 473 -22.02 -12.35 2.61
CA LEU A 473 -21.30 -12.22 1.34
C LEU A 473 -20.00 -11.43 1.57
N ALA A 474 -18.87 -12.03 1.31
CA ALA A 474 -17.57 -11.38 1.32
C ALA A 474 -17.00 -11.29 -0.11
N VAL A 475 -16.77 -10.06 -0.59
CA VAL A 475 -16.03 -9.83 -1.84
C VAL A 475 -14.57 -9.63 -1.47
N VAL A 476 -13.74 -10.65 -1.69
CA VAL A 476 -12.33 -10.68 -1.30
C VAL A 476 -11.46 -10.41 -2.53
N GLU A 477 -10.69 -9.33 -2.52
CA GLU A 477 -9.74 -9.02 -3.59
C GLU A 477 -8.43 -9.79 -3.38
N ILE A 478 -8.27 -10.92 -4.07
CA ILE A 478 -7.09 -11.78 -3.94
C ILE A 478 -5.84 -11.23 -4.65
N LYS A 479 -5.98 -10.26 -5.56
CA LYS A 479 -4.87 -9.61 -6.28
C LYS A 479 -4.38 -8.34 -5.57
N ALA A 480 -4.54 -8.26 -4.24
CA ALA A 480 -4.00 -7.15 -3.46
C ALA A 480 -2.47 -7.31 -3.34
N ARG A 481 -1.70 -6.49 -4.07
CA ARG A 481 -0.24 -6.60 -4.18
C ARG A 481 0.43 -6.73 -2.82
N PHE A 482 1.30 -7.75 -2.68
CA PHE A 482 2.03 -8.17 -1.48
C PHE A 482 1.17 -8.73 -0.33
N ASP A 483 -0.15 -8.79 -0.49
CA ASP A 483 -1.08 -9.40 0.46
C ASP A 483 -1.84 -10.60 -0.15
N GLU A 484 -1.43 -11.08 -1.33
CA GLU A 484 -2.12 -12.10 -2.07
C GLU A 484 -2.26 -13.40 -1.26
N GLU A 485 -1.17 -13.91 -0.69
CA GLU A 485 -1.16 -15.16 0.11
C GLU A 485 -2.07 -15.05 1.34
N ASN A 486 -2.03 -13.90 2.03
CA ASN A 486 -2.89 -13.64 3.18
C ASN A 486 -4.37 -13.63 2.77
N ASN A 487 -4.71 -12.94 1.68
CA ASN A 487 -6.09 -12.81 1.23
C ASN A 487 -6.64 -14.15 0.72
N ILE A 488 -5.83 -14.98 0.07
CA ILE A 488 -6.18 -16.36 -0.30
C ILE A 488 -6.50 -17.20 0.95
N THR A 489 -5.63 -17.11 1.96
CA THR A 489 -5.82 -17.84 3.22
C THR A 489 -7.12 -17.44 3.91
N TRP A 490 -7.43 -16.14 3.96
CA TRP A 490 -8.68 -15.64 4.56
C TRP A 490 -9.91 -16.02 3.76
N ALA A 491 -9.85 -15.95 2.43
CA ALA A 491 -10.93 -16.36 1.57
C ALA A 491 -11.32 -17.83 1.82
N ARG A 492 -10.34 -18.72 1.88
CA ARG A 492 -10.56 -20.14 2.21
C ARG A 492 -11.13 -20.35 3.62
N LYS A 493 -10.70 -19.55 4.61
CA LYS A 493 -11.23 -19.61 5.97
C LYS A 493 -12.69 -19.20 6.03
N LEU A 494 -13.06 -18.13 5.31
CA LEU A 494 -14.43 -17.65 5.20
C LEU A 494 -15.35 -18.70 4.54
N GLU A 495 -14.92 -19.31 3.42
CA GLU A 495 -15.68 -20.36 2.72
C GLU A 495 -15.96 -21.58 3.61
N ARG A 496 -14.93 -22.05 4.34
CA ARG A 496 -15.09 -23.17 5.30
C ARG A 496 -16.09 -22.89 6.41
N ALA A 497 -16.30 -21.62 6.74
CA ALA A 497 -17.28 -21.18 7.74
C ALA A 497 -18.68 -20.95 7.18
N GLY A 498 -18.90 -21.18 5.87
CA GLY A 498 -20.20 -21.01 5.21
C GLY A 498 -20.47 -19.60 4.69
N VAL A 499 -19.46 -18.71 4.64
CA VAL A 499 -19.58 -17.40 4.00
C VAL A 499 -19.54 -17.55 2.49
N HIS A 500 -20.43 -16.86 1.78
CA HIS A 500 -20.35 -16.75 0.32
C HIS A 500 -19.18 -15.83 -0.06
N VAL A 501 -18.12 -16.38 -0.65
CA VAL A 501 -16.95 -15.63 -1.07
C VAL A 501 -16.96 -15.40 -2.57
N VAL A 502 -16.69 -14.16 -2.97
CA VAL A 502 -16.47 -13.76 -4.37
C VAL A 502 -15.04 -13.22 -4.50
N TYR A 503 -14.28 -13.75 -5.44
CA TYR A 503 -12.86 -13.40 -5.68
C TYR A 503 -12.69 -12.21 -6.64
N GLY A 504 -13.48 -11.15 -6.44
CA GLY A 504 -13.45 -9.97 -7.30
C GLY A 504 -14.20 -10.16 -8.62
N MET A 505 -13.89 -9.35 -9.61
CA MET A 505 -14.46 -9.38 -10.95
C MET A 505 -13.34 -9.59 -11.97
N VAL A 506 -13.60 -10.39 -13.02
CA VAL A 506 -12.66 -10.58 -14.14
C VAL A 506 -12.35 -9.21 -14.78
N GLY A 507 -11.08 -8.93 -15.00
CA GLY A 507 -10.60 -7.67 -15.59
C GLY A 507 -10.68 -6.43 -14.69
N LEU A 508 -11.29 -6.51 -13.50
CA LEU A 508 -11.40 -5.39 -12.55
C LEU A 508 -10.93 -5.79 -11.16
N LYS A 509 -10.18 -4.92 -10.48
CA LYS A 509 -9.84 -5.09 -9.05
C LYS A 509 -10.88 -4.40 -8.17
N THR A 510 -11.41 -5.10 -7.17
CA THR A 510 -12.35 -4.51 -6.21
C THR A 510 -11.60 -3.72 -5.14
N HIS A 511 -11.70 -2.38 -5.19
CA HIS A 511 -11.01 -1.50 -4.25
C HIS A 511 -11.95 -0.65 -3.39
N ALA A 512 -13.24 -0.64 -3.68
CA ALA A 512 -14.24 0.04 -2.85
C ALA A 512 -14.32 -0.57 -1.44
N LYS A 513 -14.54 0.26 -0.42
CA LYS A 513 -14.67 -0.12 0.98
C LYS A 513 -16.11 0.04 1.42
N LEU A 514 -16.85 -1.07 1.35
CA LEU A 514 -18.29 -1.10 1.50
C LEU A 514 -18.71 -2.19 2.49
N CYS A 515 -19.65 -1.85 3.38
CA CYS A 515 -20.37 -2.81 4.20
C CYS A 515 -21.86 -2.48 4.15
N LEU A 516 -22.68 -3.49 3.91
CA LEU A 516 -24.15 -3.42 3.90
C LEU A 516 -24.70 -4.46 4.87
N VAL A 517 -25.40 -4.00 5.89
CA VAL A 517 -26.16 -4.83 6.83
C VAL A 517 -27.63 -4.67 6.54
N VAL A 518 -28.35 -5.79 6.44
CA VAL A 518 -29.79 -5.84 6.22
C VAL A 518 -30.45 -6.37 7.48
N ARG A 519 -31.27 -5.55 8.15
CA ARG A 519 -31.91 -5.84 9.42
C ARG A 519 -33.42 -5.81 9.28
N HIS A 520 -34.11 -6.74 9.93
CA HIS A 520 -35.56 -6.73 10.07
C HIS A 520 -35.95 -5.72 11.18
N GLU A 521 -36.86 -4.81 10.88
CA GLU A 521 -37.37 -3.82 11.84
C GLU A 521 -38.88 -3.61 11.66
N GLY A 522 -39.63 -3.93 12.69
CA GLY A 522 -41.10 -3.88 12.63
C GLY A 522 -41.64 -4.72 11.49
N ASP A 523 -42.37 -4.13 10.56
CA ASP A 523 -42.96 -4.82 9.40
C ASP A 523 -42.07 -4.75 8.14
N GLY A 524 -40.82 -4.26 8.26
CA GLY A 524 -39.98 -3.99 7.10
C GLY A 524 -38.51 -4.34 7.28
N ILE A 525 -37.73 -3.92 6.29
CA ILE A 525 -36.28 -4.11 6.25
C ILE A 525 -35.59 -2.76 6.21
N ARG A 526 -34.63 -2.55 7.13
CA ARG A 526 -33.73 -1.40 7.11
C ARG A 526 -32.34 -1.84 6.67
N ARG A 527 -31.68 -0.99 5.89
CA ARG A 527 -30.30 -1.16 5.44
C ARG A 527 -29.41 -0.20 6.22
N TYR A 528 -28.33 -0.73 6.78
CA TYR A 528 -27.29 0.01 7.47
C TYR A 528 -26.03 -0.09 6.63
N CYS A 529 -25.44 1.04 6.31
CA CYS A 529 -24.39 1.14 5.31
C CYS A 529 -23.13 1.77 5.90
N HIS A 530 -21.97 1.24 5.53
CA HIS A 530 -20.71 1.92 5.68
C HIS A 530 -20.05 2.09 4.31
N VAL A 531 -19.64 3.32 3.98
CA VAL A 531 -18.83 3.66 2.80
C VAL A 531 -17.59 4.40 3.28
N GLY A 532 -16.42 3.81 3.04
CA GLY A 532 -15.15 4.34 3.56
C GLY A 532 -14.12 4.65 2.49
N THR A 533 -13.14 5.47 2.86
CA THR A 533 -11.93 5.72 2.08
C THR A 533 -10.85 4.68 2.40
N GLY A 534 -10.81 4.17 3.64
CA GLY A 534 -9.81 3.25 4.20
C GLY A 534 -10.24 1.79 4.27
N ASN A 535 -9.26 0.90 4.28
CA ASN A 535 -9.47 -0.55 4.36
C ASN A 535 -10.05 -0.97 5.73
N TYR A 536 -10.74 -2.13 5.74
CA TYR A 536 -11.21 -2.77 6.97
C TYR A 536 -10.08 -3.49 7.71
N ASN A 537 -9.08 -2.70 8.16
CA ASN A 537 -7.89 -3.19 8.84
C ASN A 537 -7.61 -2.36 10.09
N PRO A 538 -7.84 -2.91 11.32
CA PRO A 538 -7.66 -2.17 12.57
C PRO A 538 -6.24 -1.67 12.83
N LYS A 539 -5.21 -2.31 12.25
CA LYS A 539 -3.81 -1.87 12.38
C LYS A 539 -3.57 -0.60 11.55
N THR A 540 -3.93 -0.64 10.25
CA THR A 540 -3.73 0.52 9.37
C THR A 540 -4.65 1.69 9.75
N ALA A 541 -5.85 1.44 10.27
CA ALA A 541 -6.76 2.48 10.73
C ALA A 541 -6.25 3.32 11.93
N ARG A 542 -5.13 2.95 12.55
CA ARG A 542 -4.43 3.72 13.57
C ARG A 542 -3.32 4.61 13.01
N LEU A 543 -2.88 4.32 11.80
CA LEU A 543 -1.73 4.94 11.14
C LEU A 543 -2.14 5.77 9.92
N TYR A 544 -3.30 5.47 9.32
CA TYR A 544 -3.80 6.11 8.12
C TYR A 544 -4.93 7.08 8.48
N GLU A 545 -4.88 8.25 7.88
CA GLU A 545 -5.98 9.20 7.94
C GLU A 545 -7.02 8.83 6.89
N ASP A 546 -8.22 8.48 7.34
CA ASP A 546 -9.31 8.00 6.51
C ASP A 546 -10.67 8.52 6.98
N LEU A 547 -11.61 8.65 6.06
CA LEU A 547 -13.00 9.01 6.33
C LEU A 547 -13.93 7.81 6.12
N GLY A 548 -15.02 7.75 6.88
CA GLY A 548 -16.06 6.74 6.73
C GLY A 548 -17.44 7.29 7.05
N LEU A 549 -18.41 7.01 6.19
CA LEU A 549 -19.82 7.37 6.42
C LEU A 549 -20.59 6.13 6.91
N LEU A 550 -21.16 6.20 8.09
CA LEU A 550 -22.19 5.28 8.58
C LEU A 550 -23.56 5.91 8.37
N THR A 551 -24.45 5.26 7.62
CA THR A 551 -25.76 5.82 7.25
C THR A 551 -26.84 4.76 7.12
N THR A 552 -28.09 5.16 7.34
CA THR A 552 -29.30 4.38 7.00
C THR A 552 -30.10 5.00 5.85
N ASP A 553 -29.50 5.95 5.12
CA ASP A 553 -30.11 6.57 3.94
C ASP A 553 -30.60 5.49 2.95
N PRO A 554 -31.89 5.49 2.58
CA PRO A 554 -32.48 4.46 1.75
C PRO A 554 -31.87 4.42 0.33
N ASP A 555 -31.47 5.58 -0.21
CA ASP A 555 -30.86 5.64 -1.53
C ASP A 555 -29.43 5.09 -1.53
N VAL A 556 -28.65 5.32 -0.49
CA VAL A 556 -27.34 4.67 -0.31
C VAL A 556 -27.51 3.18 -0.11
N GLY A 557 -28.50 2.77 0.69
CA GLY A 557 -28.81 1.35 0.92
C GLY A 557 -29.24 0.61 -0.36
N GLU A 558 -30.01 1.26 -1.23
CA GLU A 558 -30.41 0.71 -2.52
C GLU A 558 -29.20 0.61 -3.48
N ASP A 559 -28.38 1.67 -3.54
CA ASP A 559 -27.19 1.73 -4.38
C ASP A 559 -26.18 0.63 -3.98
N LEU A 560 -25.91 0.46 -2.68
CA LEU A 560 -25.04 -0.62 -2.20
C LEU A 560 -25.61 -2.00 -2.51
N GLY A 561 -26.92 -2.20 -2.34
CA GLY A 561 -27.58 -3.46 -2.72
C GLY A 561 -27.37 -3.80 -4.19
N ARG A 562 -27.54 -2.81 -5.07
CA ARG A 562 -27.30 -2.94 -6.52
C ARG A 562 -25.83 -3.21 -6.84
N LEU A 563 -24.91 -2.51 -6.16
CA LEU A 563 -23.48 -2.69 -6.38
C LEU A 563 -23.01 -4.07 -5.94
N PHE A 564 -23.41 -4.55 -4.76
CA PHE A 564 -23.09 -5.92 -4.32
C PHE A 564 -23.65 -6.98 -5.27
N ASN A 565 -24.86 -6.78 -5.83
CA ASN A 565 -25.42 -7.71 -6.83
C ASN A 565 -24.62 -7.67 -8.15
N GLN A 566 -24.00 -6.55 -8.51
CA GLN A 566 -23.06 -6.49 -9.65
C GLN A 566 -21.73 -7.19 -9.35
N LEU A 567 -21.23 -7.09 -8.12
CA LEU A 567 -19.97 -7.71 -7.71
C LEU A 567 -20.10 -9.25 -7.56
N SER A 568 -21.26 -9.74 -7.16
CA SER A 568 -21.49 -11.17 -6.92
C SER A 568 -22.17 -11.91 -8.07
N GLY A 569 -22.63 -11.21 -9.10
CA GLY A 569 -23.35 -11.81 -10.21
C GLY A 569 -23.36 -10.89 -11.42
N MET A 570 -23.78 -11.41 -12.58
CA MET A 570 -23.89 -10.63 -13.82
C MET A 570 -25.16 -9.75 -13.82
N ALA A 571 -25.35 -8.91 -12.79
CA ALA A 571 -26.48 -8.02 -12.73
C ALA A 571 -26.40 -6.93 -13.82
N PRO A 572 -27.53 -6.53 -14.43
CA PRO A 572 -27.55 -5.51 -15.48
C PRO A 572 -27.07 -4.16 -14.96
N ARG A 573 -26.65 -3.29 -15.89
CA ARG A 573 -26.18 -1.93 -15.62
C ARG A 573 -27.21 -1.16 -14.78
N ALA A 574 -26.85 -0.82 -13.53
CA ALA A 574 -27.66 -0.02 -12.65
C ALA A 574 -27.27 1.45 -12.74
N LYS A 575 -28.26 2.34 -12.60
CA LYS A 575 -28.03 3.74 -12.28
C LYS A 575 -27.98 3.87 -10.76
N PHE A 576 -27.03 4.61 -10.25
CA PHE A 576 -26.87 4.93 -8.85
C PHE A 576 -27.43 6.31 -8.56
N LYS A 577 -27.96 6.54 -7.36
CA LYS A 577 -28.57 7.80 -6.95
C LYS A 577 -27.61 8.68 -6.15
N ARG A 578 -26.88 8.05 -5.25
CA ARG A 578 -25.97 8.70 -4.29
C ARG A 578 -24.51 8.33 -4.52
N LEU A 579 -24.25 7.23 -5.22
CA LEU A 579 -22.90 6.77 -5.50
C LEU A 579 -22.44 7.14 -6.91
N LEU A 580 -21.17 7.54 -7.01
CA LEU A 580 -20.41 7.45 -8.26
C LEU A 580 -19.56 6.18 -8.18
N VAL A 581 -19.66 5.31 -9.19
CA VAL A 581 -18.98 4.02 -9.21
C VAL A 581 -18.07 3.89 -10.42
N ALA A 582 -16.78 3.62 -10.20
CA ALA A 582 -15.86 3.28 -11.29
C ALA A 582 -16.03 1.82 -11.72
N PRO A 583 -15.77 1.51 -13.03
CA PRO A 583 -15.19 2.38 -14.05
C PRO A 583 -16.19 3.27 -14.81
N ARG A 584 -17.44 3.34 -14.40
CA ARG A 584 -18.53 3.90 -15.23
C ARG A 584 -18.82 5.37 -15.00
N SER A 585 -18.87 5.83 -13.76
CA SER A 585 -19.43 7.14 -13.45
C SER A 585 -18.55 8.03 -12.56
N VAL A 586 -17.43 7.56 -12.02
CA VAL A 586 -16.57 8.43 -11.20
C VAL A 586 -15.96 9.53 -12.03
N ARG A 587 -15.24 9.19 -13.11
CA ARG A 587 -14.61 10.21 -13.97
C ARG A 587 -15.64 11.19 -14.53
N SER A 588 -16.67 10.68 -15.20
CA SER A 588 -17.70 11.52 -15.82
C SER A 588 -18.47 12.36 -14.80
N GLY A 589 -18.79 11.82 -13.62
CA GLY A 589 -19.50 12.55 -12.59
C GLY A 589 -18.66 13.64 -11.92
N LEU A 590 -17.34 13.44 -11.78
CA LEU A 590 -16.43 14.48 -11.29
C LEU A 590 -16.27 15.59 -12.35
N ILE A 591 -16.10 15.24 -13.63
CA ILE A 591 -16.01 16.22 -14.73
C ILE A 591 -17.32 17.04 -14.83
N GLU A 592 -18.49 16.41 -14.70
CA GLU A 592 -19.78 17.11 -14.68
C GLU A 592 -19.85 18.19 -13.58
N GLN A 593 -19.32 17.89 -12.37
CA GLN A 593 -19.27 18.89 -11.30
C GLN A 593 -18.23 20.00 -11.57
N ILE A 594 -17.09 19.68 -12.21
CA ILE A 594 -16.12 20.69 -12.63
C ILE A 594 -16.76 21.61 -13.70
N ASP A 595 -17.46 21.04 -14.69
CA ASP A 595 -18.13 21.81 -15.74
C ASP A 595 -19.23 22.71 -15.15
N ARG A 596 -19.97 22.26 -14.13
CA ARG A 596 -20.92 23.11 -13.38
C ARG A 596 -20.22 24.32 -12.74
N CYS A 597 -19.02 24.16 -12.18
CA CYS A 597 -18.24 25.26 -11.62
C CYS A 597 -17.76 26.22 -12.74
N ILE A 598 -17.36 25.67 -13.90
CA ILE A 598 -16.98 26.47 -15.09
C ILE A 598 -18.15 27.33 -15.58
N GLU A 599 -19.33 26.75 -15.72
CA GLU A 599 -20.54 27.46 -16.11
C GLU A 599 -20.90 28.59 -15.14
N ALA A 600 -20.78 28.32 -13.84
CA ALA A 600 -21.01 29.33 -12.79
C ALA A 600 -20.00 30.49 -12.87
N ALA A 601 -18.70 30.19 -13.06
CA ALA A 601 -17.66 31.20 -13.23
C ALA A 601 -17.88 32.06 -14.48
N ARG A 602 -18.26 31.45 -15.60
CA ARG A 602 -18.62 32.16 -16.85
C ARG A 602 -19.84 33.06 -16.66
N ALA A 603 -20.74 32.68 -15.73
CA ALA A 603 -21.90 33.50 -15.35
C ALA A 603 -21.57 34.59 -14.30
N GLY A 604 -20.29 34.78 -13.95
CA GLY A 604 -19.82 35.79 -13.00
C GLY A 604 -19.98 35.43 -11.52
N LYS A 605 -20.24 34.16 -11.21
CA LYS A 605 -20.30 33.65 -9.81
C LYS A 605 -18.95 33.10 -9.37
N ALA A 606 -18.54 33.40 -8.14
CA ALA A 606 -17.36 32.76 -7.58
C ALA A 606 -17.59 31.26 -7.45
N SER A 607 -16.59 30.47 -7.87
CA SER A 607 -16.65 29.01 -7.79
C SER A 607 -15.29 28.40 -7.50
N SER A 608 -15.29 27.24 -6.85
CA SER A 608 -14.07 26.50 -6.56
C SER A 608 -14.26 25.00 -6.65
N VAL A 609 -13.14 24.34 -6.99
CA VAL A 609 -12.98 22.89 -7.00
C VAL A 609 -11.86 22.55 -6.04
N SER A 610 -12.12 21.68 -5.06
CA SER A 610 -11.12 21.32 -4.06
C SER A 610 -11.05 19.80 -3.91
N PHE A 611 -9.84 19.25 -4.06
CA PHE A 611 -9.60 17.81 -3.98
C PHE A 611 -8.57 17.48 -2.92
N LYS A 612 -8.84 16.44 -2.12
CA LYS A 612 -7.85 15.74 -1.30
C LYS A 612 -7.74 14.32 -1.83
N VAL A 613 -6.57 13.92 -2.31
CA VAL A 613 -6.34 12.63 -2.97
C VAL A 613 -4.93 12.12 -2.72
N ASN A 614 -4.70 10.82 -2.95
CA ASN A 614 -3.34 10.29 -2.89
C ASN A 614 -2.56 10.54 -4.18
N SER A 615 -3.25 10.57 -5.32
CA SER A 615 -2.63 10.77 -6.64
C SER A 615 -3.60 11.41 -7.63
N ILE A 616 -3.07 12.30 -8.49
CA ILE A 616 -3.76 12.91 -9.61
C ILE A 616 -2.92 12.78 -10.88
N VAL A 617 -3.30 11.83 -11.76
CA VAL A 617 -2.57 11.52 -13.02
C VAL A 617 -3.52 11.17 -14.17
N ASP A 618 -4.83 11.28 -13.99
CA ASP A 618 -5.82 11.06 -15.06
C ASP A 618 -5.89 12.31 -15.94
N GLU A 619 -5.51 12.15 -17.21
CA GLU A 619 -5.40 13.26 -18.16
C GLU A 619 -6.73 14.00 -18.34
N GLN A 620 -7.86 13.27 -18.40
CA GLN A 620 -9.17 13.89 -18.60
C GLN A 620 -9.59 14.77 -17.41
N ILE A 621 -9.31 14.32 -16.18
CA ILE A 621 -9.58 15.11 -14.97
C ILE A 621 -8.64 16.32 -14.91
N ILE A 622 -7.35 16.13 -15.23
CA ILE A 622 -6.37 17.24 -15.25
C ILE A 622 -6.75 18.27 -16.30
N ASP A 623 -7.13 17.85 -17.51
CA ASP A 623 -7.59 18.75 -18.58
C ASP A 623 -8.87 19.52 -18.16
N ALA A 624 -9.79 18.86 -17.44
CA ALA A 624 -10.95 19.55 -16.87
C ALA A 624 -10.54 20.61 -15.82
N CYS A 625 -9.53 20.34 -15.00
CA CYS A 625 -8.98 21.32 -14.06
C CYS A 625 -8.33 22.51 -14.79
N TYR A 626 -7.62 22.28 -15.90
CA TYR A 626 -7.05 23.36 -16.70
C TYR A 626 -8.14 24.24 -17.31
N ARG A 627 -9.17 23.64 -17.90
CA ARG A 627 -10.35 24.42 -18.41
C ARG A 627 -11.03 25.20 -17.30
N ALA A 628 -11.12 24.63 -16.08
CA ALA A 628 -11.69 25.32 -14.92
C ALA A 628 -10.84 26.54 -14.54
N SER A 629 -9.51 26.38 -14.48
CA SER A 629 -8.58 27.49 -14.21
C SER A 629 -8.70 28.61 -15.24
N GLN A 630 -8.71 28.27 -16.54
CA GLN A 630 -8.88 29.23 -17.64
C GLN A 630 -10.23 29.96 -17.58
N ALA A 631 -11.27 29.33 -17.03
CA ALA A 631 -12.57 29.95 -16.81
C ALA A 631 -12.64 30.82 -15.54
N GLY A 632 -11.57 30.91 -14.74
CA GLY A 632 -11.52 31.67 -13.48
C GLY A 632 -11.96 30.90 -12.23
N VAL A 633 -12.17 29.58 -12.34
CA VAL A 633 -12.47 28.72 -11.18
C VAL A 633 -11.20 28.51 -10.37
N LYS A 634 -11.28 28.69 -9.05
CA LYS A 634 -10.16 28.35 -8.13
C LYS A 634 -10.08 26.83 -7.96
N VAL A 635 -8.93 26.22 -8.28
CA VAL A 635 -8.71 24.79 -8.13
C VAL A 635 -7.65 24.53 -7.06
N ASN A 636 -8.01 23.82 -5.99
CA ASN A 636 -7.15 23.47 -4.88
C ASN A 636 -6.96 21.96 -4.83
N VAL A 637 -5.71 21.48 -4.87
CA VAL A 637 -5.39 20.05 -4.84
C VAL A 637 -4.44 19.73 -3.69
N LEU A 638 -4.96 19.05 -2.68
CA LEU A 638 -4.16 18.47 -1.61
C LEU A 638 -3.81 17.03 -1.99
N VAL A 639 -2.61 16.81 -2.54
CA VAL A 639 -2.18 15.50 -3.02
C VAL A 639 -1.02 14.98 -2.17
N ARG A 640 -1.19 13.79 -1.58
CA ARG A 640 -0.12 13.18 -0.78
C ARG A 640 1.09 12.80 -1.62
N GLY A 641 0.89 12.09 -2.73
CA GLY A 641 1.94 11.44 -3.50
C GLY A 641 2.15 12.05 -4.89
N ILE A 642 1.62 11.40 -5.90
CA ILE A 642 1.90 11.65 -7.30
C ILE A 642 0.98 12.73 -7.88
N SER A 643 1.55 13.75 -8.54
CA SER A 643 0.82 14.72 -9.36
C SER A 643 1.41 14.79 -10.76
N ALA A 644 0.59 14.57 -11.79
CA ALA A 644 0.92 14.92 -13.16
C ALA A 644 0.33 16.29 -13.58
N LEU A 645 -0.43 16.94 -12.69
CA LEU A 645 -0.97 18.28 -12.89
C LEU A 645 0.13 19.32 -12.61
N ARG A 646 0.29 20.27 -13.51
CA ARG A 646 1.27 21.37 -13.48
C ARG A 646 0.56 22.68 -13.09
N PRO A 647 0.73 23.19 -11.86
CA PRO A 647 0.06 24.40 -11.39
C PRO A 647 0.81 25.66 -11.78
N GLY A 648 0.15 26.83 -11.73
CA GLY A 648 0.77 28.14 -11.81
C GLY A 648 1.34 28.54 -13.17
N VAL A 649 1.01 27.81 -14.25
CA VAL A 649 1.47 28.13 -15.61
C VAL A 649 0.60 29.24 -16.21
N PRO A 650 1.18 30.36 -16.67
CA PRO A 650 0.44 31.46 -17.28
C PRO A 650 -0.41 31.03 -18.48
N GLY A 651 -1.68 31.44 -18.51
CA GLY A 651 -2.64 31.09 -19.56
C GLY A 651 -3.18 29.66 -19.49
N LEU A 652 -2.74 28.86 -18.52
CA LEU A 652 -3.18 27.47 -18.35
C LEU A 652 -3.72 27.18 -16.95
N SER A 653 -2.92 27.41 -15.93
CA SER A 653 -3.18 26.92 -14.57
C SER A 653 -2.89 27.94 -13.46
N GLU A 654 -3.02 29.22 -13.75
CA GLU A 654 -2.78 30.33 -12.79
C GLU A 654 -3.68 30.24 -11.55
N ASN A 655 -4.88 29.68 -11.71
CA ASN A 655 -5.85 29.52 -10.63
C ASN A 655 -5.78 28.15 -9.97
N ILE A 656 -4.71 27.36 -10.23
CA ILE A 656 -4.50 26.03 -9.62
C ILE A 656 -3.39 26.11 -8.59
N GLU A 657 -3.68 25.64 -7.38
CA GLU A 657 -2.70 25.46 -6.31
C GLU A 657 -2.63 23.97 -5.92
N VAL A 658 -1.41 23.42 -5.82
CA VAL A 658 -1.18 22.04 -5.43
C VAL A 658 -0.30 22.00 -4.20
N ARG A 659 -0.77 21.35 -3.13
CA ARG A 659 -0.04 21.15 -1.88
C ARG A 659 0.03 19.67 -1.50
N SER A 660 1.00 19.31 -0.65
CA SER A 660 1.18 17.99 -0.09
C SER A 660 1.44 18.08 1.42
N ILE A 661 0.83 17.18 2.18
CA ILE A 661 1.07 17.00 3.61
C ILE A 661 1.56 15.58 3.85
N LEU A 662 2.68 15.47 4.56
CA LEU A 662 3.25 14.23 5.07
C LEU A 662 3.57 14.43 6.55
N GLY A 663 3.46 13.40 7.35
CA GLY A 663 3.72 13.49 8.78
C GLY A 663 3.49 12.15 9.48
N ARG A 664 3.06 12.23 10.73
CA ARG A 664 2.83 11.11 11.62
C ARG A 664 1.86 10.08 11.06
N PHE A 665 0.73 10.54 10.48
CA PHE A 665 -0.28 9.69 9.88
C PHE A 665 -0.17 9.75 8.35
N LEU A 666 -0.44 8.63 7.70
CA LEU A 666 -0.49 8.58 6.25
C LEU A 666 -1.79 9.24 5.78
N GLU A 667 -1.70 10.40 5.13
CA GLU A 667 -2.85 11.05 4.49
C GLU A 667 -3.41 10.12 3.42
N HIS A 668 -4.64 9.60 3.62
CA HIS A 668 -5.18 8.53 2.77
C HIS A 668 -6.63 8.76 2.35
N SER A 669 -7.38 9.64 3.00
CA SER A 669 -8.75 9.95 2.61
C SER A 669 -8.81 10.59 1.22
N ARG A 670 -9.94 10.41 0.53
CA ARG A 670 -10.25 11.07 -0.74
C ARG A 670 -11.52 11.87 -0.55
N VAL A 671 -11.40 13.16 -0.82
CA VAL A 671 -12.47 14.15 -0.70
C VAL A 671 -12.52 14.97 -1.97
N PHE A 672 -13.72 15.20 -2.46
CA PHE A 672 -13.99 16.02 -3.66
C PHE A 672 -15.07 17.02 -3.32
N VAL A 673 -14.74 18.31 -3.40
CA VAL A 673 -15.64 19.42 -3.07
C VAL A 673 -15.79 20.35 -4.27
N PHE A 674 -17.02 20.71 -4.56
CA PHE A 674 -17.40 21.64 -5.63
C PHE A 674 -18.29 22.72 -5.04
N ASP A 675 -17.81 23.95 -5.00
CA ASP A 675 -18.47 25.08 -4.40
C ASP A 675 -18.83 26.14 -5.44
N VAL A 676 -20.04 26.67 -5.37
CA VAL A 676 -20.55 27.73 -6.24
C VAL A 676 -21.28 28.73 -5.38
N GLU A 677 -20.93 30.00 -5.51
CA GLU A 677 -21.55 31.12 -4.80
C GLU A 677 -23.07 31.08 -4.86
N GLY A 678 -23.69 31.13 -3.68
CA GLY A 678 -25.15 31.08 -3.51
C GLY A 678 -25.80 29.72 -3.64
N GLN A 679 -24.98 28.63 -3.66
CA GLN A 679 -25.44 27.23 -3.61
C GLN A 679 -24.73 26.50 -2.47
N GLU A 680 -25.35 25.42 -1.99
CA GLU A 680 -24.68 24.53 -1.05
C GLU A 680 -23.54 23.76 -1.74
N PRO A 681 -22.36 23.63 -1.10
CA PRO A 681 -21.26 22.85 -1.65
C PRO A 681 -21.66 21.38 -1.86
N ILE A 682 -21.23 20.81 -2.96
CA ILE A 682 -21.37 19.38 -3.22
C ILE A 682 -20.07 18.68 -2.78
N ALA A 683 -20.17 17.70 -1.90
CA ALA A 683 -19.04 16.95 -1.40
C ALA A 683 -19.21 15.44 -1.58
N TYR A 684 -18.12 14.76 -2.00
CA TYR A 684 -18.02 13.31 -2.08
C TYR A 684 -16.83 12.84 -1.27
N ILE A 685 -16.97 11.65 -0.66
CA ILE A 685 -15.86 10.88 -0.08
C ILE A 685 -15.86 9.46 -0.63
N GLY A 686 -14.70 8.81 -0.68
CA GLY A 686 -14.65 7.40 -1.08
C GLY A 686 -13.26 6.88 -1.45
N SER A 687 -13.22 5.82 -2.24
CA SER A 687 -12.02 5.02 -2.42
C SER A 687 -11.15 5.38 -3.64
N ALA A 688 -11.68 6.20 -4.58
CA ALA A 688 -11.03 6.46 -5.85
C ALA A 688 -9.97 7.56 -5.76
N ASP A 689 -8.76 7.28 -6.25
CA ASP A 689 -7.81 8.30 -6.68
C ASP A 689 -8.05 8.68 -8.15
N MET A 690 -7.54 9.83 -8.57
CA MET A 690 -7.63 10.31 -9.95
C MET A 690 -6.52 9.69 -10.81
N MET A 691 -6.60 8.39 -11.05
CA MET A 691 -5.65 7.60 -11.83
C MET A 691 -6.39 6.66 -12.77
N HIS A 692 -5.85 6.41 -13.97
CA HIS A 692 -6.42 5.45 -14.93
C HIS A 692 -6.76 4.09 -14.31
N ARG A 693 -5.83 3.52 -13.54
CA ARG A 693 -6.07 2.21 -12.88
C ARG A 693 -7.27 2.24 -11.94
N ASN A 694 -7.54 3.37 -11.25
CA ASN A 694 -8.70 3.52 -10.35
C ASN A 694 -9.99 3.73 -11.15
N LEU A 695 -9.92 4.57 -12.19
CA LEU A 695 -11.10 5.03 -12.92
C LEU A 695 -11.52 4.08 -14.06
N ASP A 696 -10.60 3.20 -14.55
CA ASP A 696 -10.87 2.32 -15.69
C ASP A 696 -10.75 0.82 -15.35
N ARG A 697 -9.91 0.44 -14.36
CA ARG A 697 -9.57 -0.97 -14.08
C ARG A 697 -9.89 -1.41 -12.66
N ARG A 698 -10.65 -0.61 -11.92
CA ARG A 698 -11.08 -0.93 -10.54
C ARG A 698 -12.55 -0.67 -10.34
N VAL A 699 -13.13 -1.38 -9.39
CA VAL A 699 -14.38 -1.00 -8.78
C VAL A 699 -14.06 -0.09 -7.60
N GLU A 700 -14.42 1.19 -7.74
CA GLU A 700 -14.30 2.23 -6.72
C GLU A 700 -15.69 2.82 -6.47
N ALA A 701 -15.88 3.41 -5.29
CA ALA A 701 -17.13 4.09 -4.96
C ALA A 701 -16.85 5.42 -4.27
N LEU A 702 -17.54 6.46 -4.70
CA LEU A 702 -17.65 7.75 -4.01
C LEU A 702 -19.09 7.94 -3.58
N VAL A 703 -19.32 8.32 -2.32
CA VAL A 703 -20.64 8.66 -1.78
C VAL A 703 -20.79 10.16 -1.62
N ARG A 704 -21.92 10.72 -2.09
CA ARG A 704 -22.26 12.13 -1.88
C ARG A 704 -22.74 12.33 -0.44
N LEU A 705 -22.12 13.26 0.28
CA LEU A 705 -22.57 13.74 1.57
C LEU A 705 -23.77 14.70 1.39
N THR A 706 -24.75 14.64 2.28
CA THR A 706 -25.95 15.50 2.24
C THR A 706 -26.26 16.18 3.59
N ASP A 707 -25.64 15.75 4.67
CA ASP A 707 -25.72 16.48 5.94
C ASP A 707 -24.80 17.70 5.87
N GLU A 708 -25.37 18.89 6.03
CA GLU A 708 -24.64 20.18 5.92
C GLU A 708 -23.42 20.25 6.86
N ARG A 709 -23.51 19.66 8.07
CA ARG A 709 -22.40 19.67 9.04
C ARG A 709 -21.26 18.77 8.58
N GLN A 710 -21.60 17.63 7.97
CA GLN A 710 -20.60 16.71 7.41
C GLN A 710 -19.93 17.32 6.18
N VAL A 711 -20.69 17.98 5.32
CA VAL A 711 -20.16 18.73 4.17
C VAL A 711 -19.22 19.82 4.67
N ALA A 712 -19.64 20.66 5.62
CA ALA A 712 -18.79 21.69 6.21
C ALA A 712 -17.50 21.11 6.83
N THR A 713 -17.59 19.95 7.50
CA THR A 713 -16.42 19.28 8.08
C THR A 713 -15.37 18.91 7.01
N VAL A 714 -15.79 18.34 5.88
CA VAL A 714 -14.83 17.95 4.82
C VAL A 714 -14.35 19.16 4.01
N VAL A 715 -15.13 20.20 3.88
CA VAL A 715 -14.70 21.50 3.31
C VAL A 715 -13.59 22.11 4.16
N ASP A 716 -13.81 22.20 5.48
CA ASP A 716 -12.83 22.74 6.43
C ASP A 716 -11.54 21.89 6.46
N LEU A 717 -11.68 20.57 6.36
CA LEU A 717 -10.53 19.65 6.31
C LEU A 717 -9.59 19.97 5.13
N VAL A 718 -10.16 20.14 3.93
CA VAL A 718 -9.36 20.48 2.74
C VAL A 718 -8.84 21.91 2.81
N ALA A 719 -9.67 22.86 3.25
CA ALA A 719 -9.29 24.27 3.38
C ALA A 719 -8.13 24.47 4.37
N THR A 720 -8.16 23.77 5.51
CA THR A 720 -7.06 23.79 6.49
C THR A 720 -5.78 23.22 5.92
N GLY A 721 -5.84 22.11 5.19
CA GLY A 721 -4.68 21.50 4.54
C GLY A 721 -4.09 22.39 3.42
N MET A 722 -4.91 23.18 2.75
CA MET A 722 -4.50 24.14 1.70
C MET A 722 -4.09 25.50 2.28
N SER A 723 -4.23 25.73 3.59
CA SER A 723 -3.89 27.01 4.21
C SER A 723 -2.39 27.33 4.10
N PRO A 724 -2.02 28.58 3.76
CA PRO A 724 -0.62 29.00 3.78
C PRO A 724 0.00 29.01 5.18
N GLN A 725 -0.81 28.91 6.24
CA GLN A 725 -0.34 28.77 7.63
C GLN A 725 0.00 27.33 8.00
N THR A 726 -0.40 26.36 7.18
CA THR A 726 -0.15 24.94 7.39
C THR A 726 1.22 24.53 6.82
N SER A 727 2.00 23.80 7.63
CA SER A 727 3.26 23.18 7.20
C SER A 727 2.97 22.16 6.09
N SER A 728 3.50 22.39 4.90
CA SER A 728 3.22 21.59 3.70
C SER A 728 4.32 21.73 2.67
N TRP A 729 4.23 21.00 1.58
CA TRP A 729 4.99 21.25 0.36
C TRP A 729 4.07 21.85 -0.69
N ARG A 730 4.54 22.87 -1.40
CA ARG A 730 3.83 23.47 -2.54
C ARG A 730 4.54 23.09 -3.84
N LEU A 731 3.77 22.66 -4.82
CA LEU A 731 4.25 22.38 -6.18
C LEU A 731 4.30 23.69 -6.98
N ASP A 732 5.43 23.96 -7.65
CA ASP A 732 5.59 25.11 -8.53
C ASP A 732 5.31 24.78 -10.02
N ALA A 733 5.37 25.80 -10.88
CA ALA A 733 5.15 25.68 -12.31
C ALA A 733 6.22 24.86 -13.05
N GLU A 734 7.41 24.75 -12.47
CA GLU A 734 8.54 23.95 -12.96
C GLU A 734 8.46 22.48 -12.51
N GLY A 735 7.45 22.11 -11.70
CA GLY A 735 7.26 20.76 -11.20
C GLY A 735 8.12 20.42 -9.98
N ARG A 736 8.63 21.42 -9.26
CA ARG A 736 9.44 21.24 -8.04
C ARG A 736 8.56 21.40 -6.80
N TRP A 737 8.81 20.57 -5.79
CA TRP A 737 8.15 20.67 -4.49
C TRP A 737 8.96 21.52 -3.53
N ILE A 738 8.36 22.61 -3.07
CA ILE A 738 8.99 23.59 -2.15
C ILE A 738 8.40 23.35 -0.76
N ARG A 739 9.27 23.04 0.22
CA ARG A 739 8.87 22.90 1.62
C ARG A 739 8.53 24.27 2.21
N GLU A 740 7.33 24.40 2.72
CA GLU A 740 6.81 25.61 3.37
C GLU A 740 6.42 25.32 4.83
N ASN A 741 7.41 25.03 5.68
CA ASN A 741 7.22 24.70 7.09
C ASN A 741 7.54 25.86 8.05
N LEU A 742 8.08 26.97 7.54
CA LEU A 742 8.40 28.17 8.32
C LEU A 742 7.62 29.37 7.79
N THR A 743 7.27 30.27 8.70
CA THR A 743 6.73 31.59 8.38
C THR A 743 7.85 32.53 7.88
N PRO A 744 7.54 33.69 7.28
CA PRO A 744 8.58 34.62 6.81
C PRO A 744 9.54 35.13 7.89
N ASP A 745 9.11 35.15 9.15
CA ASP A 745 9.90 35.50 10.34
C ASP A 745 10.65 34.30 10.95
N GLY A 746 10.60 33.13 10.32
CA GLY A 746 11.33 31.92 10.70
C GLY A 746 10.67 31.05 11.77
N ALA A 747 9.45 31.36 12.21
CA ALA A 747 8.69 30.53 13.15
C ALA A 747 8.09 29.30 12.45
N PRO A 748 7.94 28.15 13.13
CA PRO A 748 7.25 26.98 12.56
C PRO A 748 5.79 27.29 12.20
N LYS A 749 5.35 26.83 11.04
CA LYS A 749 3.92 26.80 10.66
C LYS A 749 3.19 25.70 11.42
N ASN A 750 1.86 25.76 11.42
CA ASN A 750 0.99 24.79 12.08
C ASN A 750 1.18 23.38 11.54
N ASP A 751 1.29 22.41 12.44
CA ASP A 751 1.21 20.98 12.06
C ASP A 751 -0.26 20.57 11.91
N TYR A 752 -0.65 20.26 10.67
CA TYR A 752 -2.00 19.87 10.31
C TYR A 752 -2.55 18.72 11.16
N GLN A 753 -1.74 17.68 11.39
CA GLN A 753 -2.17 16.49 12.11
C GLN A 753 -2.23 16.72 13.62
N ALA A 754 -1.32 17.51 14.16
CA ALA A 754 -1.35 17.93 15.57
C ALA A 754 -2.56 18.80 15.87
N ASP A 755 -2.89 19.74 14.98
CA ASP A 755 -4.09 20.58 15.09
C ASP A 755 -5.38 19.74 15.09
N LEU A 756 -5.44 18.71 14.22
CA LEU A 756 -6.57 17.77 14.20
C LEU A 756 -6.65 16.93 15.48
N ILE A 757 -5.52 16.42 15.99
CA ILE A 757 -5.49 15.70 17.28
C ILE A 757 -6.08 16.59 18.40
N GLU A 758 -5.67 17.85 18.46
CA GLU A 758 -6.17 18.80 19.45
C GLU A 758 -7.67 19.10 19.26
N ALA A 759 -8.10 19.38 18.04
CA ALA A 759 -9.50 19.70 17.72
C ALA A 759 -10.43 18.53 18.09
N TYR A 760 -10.08 17.29 17.73
CA TYR A 760 -10.87 16.09 18.06
C TYR A 760 -10.84 15.78 19.57
N SER A 761 -9.78 16.10 20.27
CA SER A 761 -9.70 15.98 21.73
C SER A 761 -10.64 16.97 22.44
N LYS A 762 -10.77 18.19 21.91
CA LYS A 762 -11.66 19.25 22.43
C LYS A 762 -13.15 18.97 22.12
N ARG A 763 -13.47 18.36 20.97
CA ARG A 763 -14.81 17.98 20.53
C ARG A 763 -15.54 17.14 21.58
N ARG A 764 -14.88 16.17 22.22
CA ARG A 764 -15.44 15.32 23.26
C ARG A 764 -15.78 16.09 24.54
N ARG A 765 -14.98 17.11 24.89
CA ARG A 765 -15.24 17.95 26.10
C ARG A 765 -16.52 18.78 25.96
N LYS A 766 -16.81 19.31 24.76
CA LYS A 766 -18.03 20.07 24.46
C LYS A 766 -19.29 19.20 24.44
N ALA A 767 -19.22 17.98 23.91
CA ALA A 767 -20.36 17.05 23.90
C ALA A 767 -20.78 16.56 25.29
N ARG A 768 -19.86 16.51 26.28
CA ARG A 768 -20.15 16.16 27.67
C ARG A 768 -20.76 17.31 28.52
N ARG A 769 -20.70 18.55 28.03
CA ARG A 769 -21.25 19.74 28.73
C ARG A 769 -22.67 20.12 28.28
N ARG A 770 -23.23 19.44 27.28
CA ARG A 770 -24.60 19.54 26.83
C ARG A 770 -25.41 18.32 27.26
#